data_b60c59cfce416369e19ac4b71e9b19b3
#
_entry.id   b60c59cfce416369e19ac4b71e9b19b3
#
_cell.length_a   1.000
_cell.length_b   1.000
_cell.length_c   1.000
_cell.angle_alpha   90.00
_cell.angle_beta   90.00
_cell.angle_gamma   90.00
#
_symmetry.space_group_name_H-M   'P 1'
#
loop_
_entity.id
_entity.type
_entity.pdbx_description
1 polymer ?
#
loop_
_entity_poly.entity_id
_entity_poly.type
_entity_poly.pdbx_seq_one_letter_code
_entity_poly.pdbx_strand_id
1 'polypeptide(L)'
;MLKRVFLGYDSPFLPKLVERLLSSENSLARTLVIVPTSQSGRTLRESLAASASALLSPTVSTPGALLHLDDPTIAPRWLEKIAWIETLDTIKGAEWANYHGLFPSPPNQDNNSSDWSTSLASELVALRSTLEEHLHNLFTASKFLNETPEAARWNDLAKLETLMEQKLFAWGYQSRSTALRAGFHLPEEYEQIILAGITEMPPCLAKALTEFDGEVIAWVAAPEAEQDHFSELGLPLENWTHRKLPTYAKASISSDPASQAQAALDSISASGLGSTQIALGSADDQTGSALAHVLTAAGWTAFHPATRQPLPPIVRWLMAWKEWLSKPDSRRLAALLTFPQVEAFLSGTRVEQLLLFNQLRDRNPTIEPAQLINKIATSEKPQYQALHTSISDLLKQRQQFLDRPFSEILGAHLKQLQINAKVSIDSQPQIEDFLESATPLMKTIKRSHLFWLQVLLSEIPASPAQPPTDRVIDIQGWLELLYEPGEHLVICGMNETFVPARCGGEPWLSENIRETLGLNSDTVRHARDAFLLHAMIHMRENQGSTHLFCGKNGNEGETYLPSRLLLQVPKDQLILTVTELFKEIEPPEGNLIWKRDWKWQTPKVELPTHLSVTTLRDYLACPFRFYLKHLAKASQPEPDRREMNARDFGYISHNVLEKWGLDTEARLLSDPQKLTAYFDAELEATIFRKFGKNPPLAVRIQVHSIKQRLSWFALQQAATHAEGWEVVHAERKISIESTGF
;
A
#
# COMPACT_ATOMS: atom_id res chain seq x y z
N MET A 1 9.37 42.40 10.71
CA MET A 1 8.24 42.77 11.63
C MET A 1 7.10 41.76 11.38
N LEU A 2 6.56 41.18 12.48
CA LEU A 2 5.46 40.18 12.38
C LEU A 2 4.09 40.87 12.51
N LYS A 3 3.18 40.61 11.58
CA LYS A 3 1.81 41.18 11.55
C LYS A 3 0.78 40.08 11.32
N ARG A 4 -0.43 40.24 11.89
CA ARG A 4 -1.59 39.41 11.61
C ARG A 4 -2.63 40.20 10.81
N VAL A 5 -3.25 39.59 9.84
CA VAL A 5 -4.33 40.15 9.03
C VAL A 5 -5.46 39.15 8.96
N PHE A 6 -6.63 39.54 9.46
CA PHE A 6 -7.83 38.73 9.54
C PHE A 6 -8.73 38.97 8.34
N LEU A 7 -9.04 37.91 7.57
CA LEU A 7 -9.78 38.02 6.31
C LEU A 7 -11.30 37.80 6.46
N GLY A 8 -11.80 37.48 7.66
CA GLY A 8 -13.23 37.27 7.92
C GLY A 8 -13.81 36.01 7.29
N TYR A 9 -15.15 35.82 7.49
CA TYR A 9 -15.94 34.69 6.98
C TYR A 9 -16.96 35.07 5.91
N ASP A 10 -17.01 36.31 5.47
CA ASP A 10 -18.02 36.87 4.56
C ASP A 10 -17.98 36.27 3.14
N SER A 11 -16.87 35.65 2.74
CA SER A 11 -16.69 34.92 1.50
C SER A 11 -15.57 33.86 1.63
N PRO A 12 -15.42 32.91 0.67
CA PRO A 12 -14.35 31.92 0.70
C PRO A 12 -12.95 32.55 0.79
N PHE A 13 -12.02 31.81 1.40
CA PHE A 13 -10.68 32.32 1.73
C PHE A 13 -9.82 32.61 0.48
N LEU A 14 -9.81 31.70 -0.49
CA LEU A 14 -8.94 31.80 -1.68
C LEU A 14 -9.16 33.07 -2.52
N PRO A 15 -10.39 33.47 -2.89
CA PRO A 15 -10.63 34.71 -3.63
C PRO A 15 -10.08 35.94 -2.92
N LYS A 16 -10.27 36.07 -1.62
CA LYS A 16 -9.71 37.17 -0.81
C LYS A 16 -8.19 37.18 -0.80
N LEU A 17 -7.60 35.98 -0.69
CA LEU A 17 -6.15 35.81 -0.74
C LEU A 17 -5.59 36.30 -2.09
N VAL A 18 -6.21 35.89 -3.20
CA VAL A 18 -5.82 36.30 -4.57
C VAL A 18 -5.98 37.80 -4.77
N GLU A 19 -7.14 38.36 -4.41
CA GLU A 19 -7.41 39.80 -4.50
C GLU A 19 -6.36 40.60 -3.74
N ARG A 20 -6.04 40.20 -2.54
CA ARG A 20 -5.08 40.89 -1.69
C ARG A 20 -3.65 40.75 -2.17
N LEU A 21 -3.26 39.61 -2.73
CA LEU A 21 -1.95 39.45 -3.39
C LEU A 21 -1.83 40.37 -4.60
N LEU A 22 -2.86 40.44 -5.44
CA LEU A 22 -2.85 41.29 -6.66
C LEU A 22 -2.92 42.78 -6.35
N SER A 23 -3.47 43.17 -5.18
CA SER A 23 -3.53 44.58 -4.76
C SER A 23 -2.30 45.01 -3.92
N SER A 24 -1.34 44.09 -3.68
CA SER A 24 -0.12 44.41 -2.94
C SER A 24 0.76 45.39 -3.69
N GLU A 25 1.25 46.42 -2.98
CA GLU A 25 2.24 47.35 -3.51
C GLU A 25 3.66 46.75 -3.62
N ASN A 26 3.91 45.66 -2.90
CA ASN A 26 5.19 44.96 -2.88
C ASN A 26 5.39 44.10 -4.13
N SER A 27 6.64 43.91 -4.55
CA SER A 27 6.98 43.03 -5.65
C SER A 27 6.67 41.56 -5.30
N LEU A 28 5.67 41.01 -5.97
CA LEU A 28 5.32 39.59 -5.76
C LEU A 28 6.49 38.65 -6.08
N ALA A 29 7.40 39.05 -6.98
CA ALA A 29 8.58 38.24 -7.31
C ALA A 29 9.56 38.06 -6.13
N ARG A 30 9.51 38.95 -5.12
CA ARG A 30 10.31 38.86 -3.89
C ARG A 30 9.48 38.48 -2.67
N THR A 31 8.29 37.93 -2.91
CA THR A 31 7.38 37.47 -1.87
C THR A 31 7.36 35.95 -1.83
N LEU A 32 7.56 35.39 -0.66
CA LEU A 32 7.34 33.97 -0.37
C LEU A 32 5.96 33.79 0.27
N VAL A 33 5.10 32.99 -0.34
CA VAL A 33 3.79 32.62 0.23
C VAL A 33 3.87 31.19 0.73
N ILE A 34 3.71 31.04 2.04
CA ILE A 34 3.68 29.72 2.70
C ILE A 34 2.23 29.28 2.85
N VAL A 35 1.90 28.12 2.28
CA VAL A 35 0.57 27.51 2.25
C VAL A 35 0.58 26.16 2.98
N PRO A 36 -0.57 25.68 3.51
CA PRO A 36 -0.59 24.45 4.31
C PRO A 36 -0.13 23.21 3.56
N THR A 37 -0.53 23.04 2.30
CA THR A 37 -0.27 21.84 1.51
C THR A 37 0.15 22.18 0.08
N SER A 38 0.75 21.22 -0.62
CA SER A 38 1.10 21.35 -2.04
C SER A 38 -0.13 21.58 -2.91
N GLN A 39 -1.27 21.00 -2.53
CA GLN A 39 -2.54 21.16 -3.23
C GLN A 39 -3.05 22.61 -3.09
N SER A 40 -3.08 23.15 -1.86
CA SER A 40 -3.40 24.57 -1.62
C SER A 40 -2.51 25.50 -2.45
N GLY A 41 -1.22 25.16 -2.58
CA GLY A 41 -0.28 25.90 -3.42
C GLY A 41 -0.58 25.81 -4.92
N ARG A 42 -1.03 24.66 -5.40
CA ARG A 42 -1.49 24.48 -6.78
C ARG A 42 -2.72 25.35 -7.05
N THR A 43 -3.73 25.23 -6.21
CA THR A 43 -4.99 25.98 -6.34
C THR A 43 -4.75 27.50 -6.31
N LEU A 44 -3.85 27.97 -5.44
CA LEU A 44 -3.47 29.37 -5.38
C LEU A 44 -2.81 29.84 -6.69
N ARG A 45 -1.83 29.08 -7.22
CA ARG A 45 -1.15 29.44 -8.48
C ARG A 45 -2.11 29.45 -9.67
N GLU A 46 -3.00 28.48 -9.76
CA GLU A 46 -4.04 28.41 -10.80
C GLU A 46 -4.99 29.61 -10.73
N SER A 47 -5.43 29.99 -9.51
CA SER A 47 -6.32 31.14 -9.31
C SER A 47 -5.62 32.46 -9.62
N LEU A 48 -4.34 32.63 -9.26
CA LEU A 48 -3.54 33.80 -9.63
C LEU A 48 -3.38 33.91 -11.14
N ALA A 49 -3.06 32.79 -11.81
CA ALA A 49 -2.91 32.78 -13.27
C ALA A 49 -4.22 33.07 -14.01
N ALA A 50 -5.36 32.65 -13.47
CA ALA A 50 -6.68 32.95 -14.03
C ALA A 50 -7.10 34.42 -13.82
N SER A 51 -6.61 35.07 -12.76
CA SER A 51 -7.03 36.44 -12.37
C SER A 51 -6.18 37.55 -12.98
N ALA A 52 -5.01 37.24 -13.55
CA ALA A 52 -4.09 38.23 -14.12
C ALA A 52 -3.58 37.82 -15.50
N SER A 53 -3.61 38.76 -16.47
CA SER A 53 -3.12 38.52 -17.82
C SER A 53 -1.59 38.43 -17.93
N ALA A 54 -0.87 39.08 -17.00
CA ALA A 54 0.58 38.99 -16.85
C ALA A 54 0.92 39.18 -15.37
N LEU A 55 1.66 38.22 -14.77
CA LEU A 55 2.03 38.28 -13.38
C LEU A 55 3.42 37.70 -13.17
N LEU A 56 4.27 38.42 -12.45
CA LEU A 56 5.45 37.81 -11.82
C LEU A 56 4.97 37.08 -10.54
N SER A 57 4.78 35.78 -10.66
CA SER A 57 4.22 34.99 -9.57
C SER A 57 5.10 35.02 -8.31
N PRO A 58 4.50 35.09 -7.12
CA PRO A 58 5.26 34.85 -5.88
C PRO A 58 5.76 33.39 -5.84
N THR A 59 6.82 33.17 -5.08
CA THR A 59 7.21 31.80 -4.72
C THR A 59 6.19 31.24 -3.75
N VAL A 60 5.59 30.08 -4.08
CA VAL A 60 4.62 29.41 -3.23
C VAL A 60 5.22 28.11 -2.73
N SER A 61 5.33 27.96 -1.41
CA SER A 61 5.94 26.79 -0.77
C SER A 61 5.10 26.29 0.41
N THR A 62 5.42 25.10 0.91
CA THR A 62 4.84 24.54 2.13
C THR A 62 5.88 24.55 3.26
N PRO A 63 5.48 24.50 4.54
CA PRO A 63 6.41 24.39 5.64
C PRO A 63 7.42 23.25 5.48
N GLY A 64 6.95 22.05 5.11
CA GLY A 64 7.82 20.89 4.89
C GLY A 64 8.79 21.04 3.71
N ALA A 65 8.38 21.70 2.61
CA ALA A 65 9.26 21.95 1.48
C ALA A 65 10.37 22.96 1.80
N LEU A 66 10.09 23.96 2.61
CA LEU A 66 11.10 24.92 3.05
C LEU A 66 12.16 24.29 3.95
N LEU A 67 11.82 23.25 4.69
CA LEU A 67 12.76 22.50 5.53
C LEU A 67 13.63 21.52 4.73
N HIS A 68 13.49 21.48 3.41
CA HIS A 68 14.40 20.71 2.57
C HIS A 68 15.76 21.41 2.50
N LEU A 69 16.79 20.77 3.01
CA LEU A 69 18.16 21.28 3.00
C LEU A 69 18.88 20.75 1.77
N ASP A 70 19.31 21.63 0.89
CA ASP A 70 20.07 21.28 -0.31
C ASP A 70 21.58 21.29 0.01
N ASP A 71 21.99 20.34 0.85
CA ASP A 71 23.39 20.14 1.25
C ASP A 71 23.79 18.68 0.98
N PRO A 72 24.75 18.42 0.08
CA PRO A 72 25.19 17.07 -0.29
C PRO A 72 25.86 16.32 0.88
N THR A 73 26.21 16.98 1.95
CA THR A 73 26.75 16.32 3.17
C THR A 73 25.66 15.74 4.05
N ILE A 74 24.39 16.08 3.81
CA ILE A 74 23.26 15.53 4.58
C ILE A 74 22.94 14.14 4.06
N ALA A 75 22.89 13.16 4.96
CA ALA A 75 22.55 11.79 4.64
C ALA A 75 21.11 11.69 4.08
N PRO A 76 20.89 11.09 2.92
CA PRO A 76 19.54 10.75 2.48
C PRO A 76 18.91 9.74 3.45
N ARG A 77 17.58 9.72 3.51
CA ARG A 77 16.85 8.87 4.48
C ARG A 77 17.23 7.39 4.43
N TRP A 78 17.46 6.85 3.23
CA TRP A 78 17.89 5.47 3.08
C TRP A 78 19.27 5.20 3.71
N LEU A 79 20.19 6.17 3.66
CA LEU A 79 21.53 6.03 4.24
C LEU A 79 21.46 6.12 5.77
N GLU A 80 20.65 7.03 6.31
CA GLU A 80 20.38 7.10 7.74
C GLU A 80 19.77 5.77 8.25
N LYS A 81 18.81 5.20 7.52
CA LYS A 81 18.24 3.88 7.84
C LYS A 81 19.31 2.78 7.84
N ILE A 82 20.23 2.79 6.88
CA ILE A 82 21.35 1.84 6.87
C ILE A 82 22.27 2.06 8.07
N ALA A 83 22.56 3.30 8.45
CA ALA A 83 23.38 3.59 9.62
C ALA A 83 22.73 3.03 10.91
N TRP A 84 21.41 3.14 11.04
CA TRP A 84 20.66 2.48 12.11
C TRP A 84 20.76 0.97 12.08
N ILE A 85 20.56 0.34 10.91
CA ILE A 85 20.68 -1.12 10.76
C ILE A 85 22.10 -1.58 11.16
N GLU A 86 23.14 -0.90 10.66
CA GLU A 86 24.52 -1.20 10.99
C GLU A 86 24.84 -1.00 12.47
N THR A 87 24.18 -0.05 13.14
CA THR A 87 24.33 0.18 14.59
C THR A 87 23.63 -0.93 15.37
N LEU A 88 22.39 -1.25 15.04
CA LEU A 88 21.62 -2.30 15.71
C LEU A 88 22.27 -3.68 15.54
N ASP A 89 22.83 -3.97 14.37
CA ASP A 89 23.51 -5.26 14.08
C ASP A 89 24.82 -5.43 14.88
N THR A 90 25.37 -4.38 15.49
CA THR A 90 26.53 -4.51 16.40
C THR A 90 26.14 -5.06 17.76
N ILE A 91 24.89 -4.89 18.19
CA ILE A 91 24.43 -5.33 19.52
C ILE A 91 24.28 -6.85 19.53
N LYS A 92 25.24 -7.56 20.15
CA LYS A 92 25.28 -9.03 20.20
C LYS A 92 25.72 -9.54 21.57
N GLY A 93 25.25 -10.72 21.93
CA GLY A 93 25.70 -11.42 23.13
C GLY A 93 25.49 -10.60 24.42
N ALA A 94 26.57 -10.33 25.17
CA ALA A 94 26.51 -9.58 26.43
C ALA A 94 26.19 -8.09 26.25
N GLU A 95 26.33 -7.53 25.05
CA GLU A 95 26.08 -6.11 24.80
C GLU A 95 24.60 -5.71 24.96
N TRP A 96 23.66 -6.66 24.85
CA TRP A 96 22.25 -6.44 25.12
C TRP A 96 21.97 -5.84 26.52
N ALA A 97 22.82 -6.20 27.51
CA ALA A 97 22.68 -5.67 28.86
C ALA A 97 22.88 -4.16 28.95
N ASN A 98 23.61 -3.54 28.01
CA ASN A 98 23.86 -2.11 27.95
C ASN A 98 22.62 -1.32 27.49
N TYR A 99 21.62 -2.00 26.93
CA TYR A 99 20.40 -1.43 26.37
C TYR A 99 19.14 -2.06 26.97
N HIS A 100 19.20 -2.38 28.28
CA HIS A 100 18.12 -3.07 28.98
C HIS A 100 16.81 -2.28 29.02
N GLY A 101 16.90 -0.94 29.01
CA GLY A 101 15.71 -0.06 28.95
C GLY A 101 14.94 -0.20 27.62
N LEU A 102 15.66 -0.42 26.53
CA LEU A 102 15.07 -0.62 25.19
C LEU A 102 14.75 -2.09 24.92
N PHE A 103 15.61 -3.00 25.34
CA PHE A 103 15.49 -4.44 25.14
C PHE A 103 15.45 -5.19 26.46
N PRO A 104 14.30 -5.25 27.15
CA PRO A 104 14.16 -5.99 28.40
C PRO A 104 14.50 -7.49 28.28
N SER A 105 14.27 -8.02 27.09
CA SER A 105 14.65 -9.37 26.70
C SER A 105 15.32 -9.34 25.34
N PRO A 106 16.49 -10.02 25.17
CA PRO A 106 17.16 -10.05 23.87
C PRO A 106 16.24 -10.72 22.82
N PRO A 107 16.20 -10.23 21.58
CA PRO A 107 15.46 -10.87 20.51
C PRO A 107 15.98 -12.30 20.30
N ASN A 108 15.09 -13.22 19.98
CA ASN A 108 15.44 -14.63 19.74
C ASN A 108 16.51 -14.72 18.65
N GLN A 109 17.71 -15.17 19.03
CA GLN A 109 18.86 -15.30 18.12
C GLN A 109 18.76 -16.47 17.13
N ASP A 110 17.79 -17.37 17.32
CA ASP A 110 17.58 -18.55 16.47
C ASP A 110 16.97 -18.25 15.10
N ASN A 111 16.41 -17.05 14.90
CA ASN A 111 16.02 -16.58 13.59
C ASN A 111 17.18 -15.75 13.00
N ASN A 112 17.89 -16.32 12.06
CA ASN A 112 18.91 -15.67 11.21
C ASN A 112 18.34 -14.53 10.33
N SER A 113 17.27 -13.87 10.74
CA SER A 113 16.62 -12.78 10.02
C SER A 113 17.13 -11.45 10.58
N SER A 114 17.87 -10.70 9.77
CA SER A 114 18.15 -9.28 9.95
C SER A 114 16.87 -8.41 9.89
N ASP A 115 15.69 -9.03 9.96
CA ASP A 115 14.41 -8.35 9.75
C ASP A 115 14.05 -7.44 10.92
N TRP A 116 14.43 -7.82 12.17
CA TRP A 116 14.15 -6.99 13.34
C TRP A 116 14.91 -5.65 13.31
N SER A 117 16.20 -5.66 12.96
CA SER A 117 17.01 -4.44 12.89
C SER A 117 16.53 -3.52 11.77
N THR A 118 16.07 -4.08 10.66
CA THR A 118 15.49 -3.33 9.54
C THR A 118 14.14 -2.70 9.90
N SER A 119 13.27 -3.42 10.61
CA SER A 119 11.98 -2.90 11.10
C SER A 119 12.18 -1.79 12.11
N LEU A 120 13.00 -2.05 13.14
CA LEU A 120 13.30 -1.05 14.17
C LEU A 120 13.99 0.19 13.60
N ALA A 121 14.94 0.04 12.67
CA ALA A 121 15.58 1.16 11.99
C ALA A 121 14.55 2.05 11.26
N SER A 122 13.53 1.46 10.63
CA SER A 122 12.48 2.23 9.97
C SER A 122 11.65 3.05 10.95
N GLU A 123 11.32 2.47 12.11
CA GLU A 123 10.62 3.18 13.20
C GLU A 123 11.48 4.29 13.80
N LEU A 124 12.79 4.06 14.01
CA LEU A 124 13.71 5.05 14.55
C LEU A 124 13.93 6.23 13.58
N VAL A 125 14.00 5.98 12.28
CA VAL A 125 14.04 7.06 11.28
C VAL A 125 12.75 7.89 11.31
N ALA A 126 11.57 7.24 11.41
CA ALA A 126 10.29 7.95 11.54
C ALA A 126 10.21 8.77 12.84
N LEU A 127 10.60 8.17 13.97
CA LEU A 127 10.65 8.85 15.27
C LEU A 127 11.55 10.09 15.21
N ARG A 128 12.77 9.96 14.66
CA ARG A 128 13.68 11.10 14.50
C ARG A 128 13.10 12.18 13.61
N SER A 129 12.43 11.81 12.52
CA SER A 129 11.77 12.78 11.63
C SER A 129 10.74 13.64 12.36
N THR A 130 9.97 13.04 13.29
CA THR A 130 9.02 13.78 14.14
C THR A 130 9.73 14.69 15.13
N LEU A 131 10.83 14.22 15.74
CA LEU A 131 11.57 14.99 16.73
C LEU A 131 12.34 16.16 16.11
N GLU A 132 12.97 15.99 14.95
CA GLU A 132 13.85 16.99 14.32
C GLU A 132 13.09 18.25 13.90
N GLU A 133 11.84 18.16 13.49
CA GLU A 133 10.99 19.30 13.16
C GLU A 133 10.71 20.18 14.38
N HIS A 134 10.80 19.59 15.59
CA HIS A 134 10.67 20.25 16.87
C HIS A 134 12.02 20.59 17.53
N LEU A 135 13.12 20.54 16.73
CA LEU A 135 14.50 20.80 17.17
C LEU A 135 14.99 19.82 18.26
N HIS A 136 14.33 18.68 18.40
CA HIS A 136 14.77 17.60 19.26
C HIS A 136 15.55 16.53 18.46
N ASN A 137 16.41 15.82 19.17
CA ASN A 137 16.93 14.50 18.80
C ASN A 137 16.72 13.56 19.99
N LEU A 138 17.08 12.29 19.87
CA LEU A 138 16.86 11.31 20.93
C LEU A 138 17.66 11.70 22.22
N PHE A 139 18.84 12.29 22.05
CA PHE A 139 19.64 12.77 23.20
C PHE A 139 18.97 13.93 23.92
N THR A 140 18.44 14.94 23.23
CA THR A 140 17.72 16.04 23.89
C THR A 140 16.40 15.54 24.46
N ALA A 141 15.66 14.71 23.76
CA ALA A 141 14.42 14.11 24.26
C ALA A 141 14.65 13.33 25.58
N SER A 142 15.74 12.52 25.64
CA SER A 142 16.05 11.76 26.85
C SER A 142 16.28 12.64 28.09
N LYS A 143 16.79 13.86 27.90
CA LYS A 143 16.97 14.83 29.02
C LYS A 143 15.63 15.34 29.55
N PHE A 144 14.69 15.66 28.68
CA PHE A 144 13.34 16.10 29.08
C PHE A 144 12.54 14.97 29.75
N LEU A 145 12.80 13.73 29.35
CA LEU A 145 12.09 12.57 29.88
C LEU A 145 12.79 11.83 31.02
N ASN A 146 13.83 12.42 31.59
CA ASN A 146 14.68 11.78 32.61
C ASN A 146 13.94 11.45 33.93
N GLU A 147 12.85 12.17 34.23
CA GLU A 147 12.03 11.96 35.45
C GLU A 147 10.78 11.09 35.15
N THR A 148 10.65 10.57 33.96
CA THR A 148 9.51 9.73 33.54
C THR A 148 9.80 8.24 33.69
N PRO A 149 8.78 7.37 33.75
CA PRO A 149 8.98 5.92 33.72
C PRO A 149 9.72 5.43 32.49
N GLU A 150 9.74 6.21 31.42
CA GLU A 150 10.38 5.92 30.13
C GLU A 150 11.86 6.28 30.07
N ALA A 151 12.42 6.91 31.13
CA ALA A 151 13.78 7.44 31.13
C ALA A 151 14.85 6.44 30.67
N ALA A 152 14.80 5.20 31.18
CA ALA A 152 15.76 4.16 30.81
C ALA A 152 15.74 3.87 29.30
N ARG A 153 14.56 3.77 28.70
CA ARG A 153 14.38 3.50 27.25
C ARG A 153 14.93 4.65 26.41
N TRP A 154 14.61 5.89 26.77
CA TRP A 154 15.07 7.07 26.02
C TRP A 154 16.58 7.30 26.17
N ASN A 155 17.16 7.00 27.33
CA ASN A 155 18.61 7.02 27.49
C ASN A 155 19.32 5.99 26.63
N ASP A 156 18.76 4.80 26.44
CA ASP A 156 19.33 3.79 25.58
C ASP A 156 19.18 4.18 24.09
N LEU A 157 18.06 4.78 23.68
CA LEU A 157 17.89 5.36 22.35
C LEU A 157 18.93 6.46 22.07
N ALA A 158 19.20 7.34 23.04
CA ALA A 158 20.20 8.40 22.90
C ALA A 158 21.64 7.85 22.71
N LYS A 159 21.99 6.76 23.40
CA LYS A 159 23.27 6.07 23.20
C LYS A 159 23.39 5.50 21.78
N LEU A 160 22.31 4.85 21.30
CA LEU A 160 22.28 4.28 19.95
C LEU A 160 22.33 5.38 18.87
N GLU A 161 21.62 6.50 19.08
CA GLU A 161 21.73 7.66 18.19
C GLU A 161 23.16 8.16 18.05
N THR A 162 23.88 8.26 19.16
CA THR A 162 25.28 8.69 19.17
C THR A 162 26.16 7.76 18.31
N LEU A 163 25.95 6.44 18.41
CA LEU A 163 26.67 5.47 17.58
C LEU A 163 26.31 5.56 16.11
N MET A 164 25.04 5.78 15.81
CA MET A 164 24.55 5.95 14.44
C MET A 164 25.12 7.22 13.80
N GLU A 165 25.14 8.35 14.51
CA GLU A 165 25.74 9.61 14.04
C GLU A 165 27.26 9.45 13.78
N GLN A 166 27.97 8.72 14.63
CA GLN A 166 29.39 8.41 14.42
C GLN A 166 29.60 7.61 13.12
N LYS A 167 28.69 6.69 12.79
CA LYS A 167 28.77 5.94 11.52
C LYS A 167 28.52 6.83 10.31
N LEU A 168 27.50 7.69 10.36
CA LEU A 168 27.24 8.66 9.30
C LEU A 168 28.47 9.56 9.08
N PHE A 169 29.02 10.09 10.17
CA PHE A 169 30.23 10.91 10.09
C PHE A 169 31.43 10.17 9.48
N ALA A 170 31.64 8.90 9.86
CA ALA A 170 32.69 8.07 9.28
C ALA A 170 32.49 7.82 7.78
N TRP A 171 31.26 7.89 7.27
CA TRP A 171 30.95 7.81 5.85
C TRP A 171 30.98 9.17 5.12
N GLY A 172 31.28 10.28 5.83
CA GLY A 172 31.37 11.63 5.29
C GLY A 172 30.03 12.37 5.26
N TYR A 173 29.05 11.92 6.06
CA TYR A 173 27.71 12.51 6.12
C TYR A 173 27.37 13.00 7.52
N GLN A 174 26.44 13.94 7.59
CA GLN A 174 25.73 14.34 8.82
C GLN A 174 24.24 14.02 8.68
N SER A 175 23.55 13.84 9.82
CA SER A 175 22.11 13.66 9.78
C SER A 175 21.38 15.00 9.54
N ARG A 176 20.16 14.93 8.99
CA ARG A 176 19.29 16.09 8.83
C ARG A 176 19.00 16.76 10.18
N SER A 177 18.79 15.98 11.23
CA SER A 177 18.59 16.48 12.60
C SER A 177 19.77 17.34 13.07
N THR A 178 21.02 16.94 12.82
CA THR A 178 22.21 17.71 13.16
C THR A 178 22.26 19.02 12.36
N ALA A 179 21.98 18.97 11.07
CA ALA A 179 21.97 20.16 10.20
C ALA A 179 20.90 21.19 10.62
N LEU A 180 19.65 20.75 10.87
CA LEU A 180 18.57 21.65 11.30
C LEU A 180 18.87 22.31 12.66
N ARG A 181 19.52 21.60 13.57
CA ARG A 181 19.89 22.13 14.89
C ARG A 181 21.09 23.07 14.84
N ALA A 182 21.97 22.93 13.84
CA ALA A 182 23.07 23.87 13.62
C ALA A 182 22.58 25.28 13.22
N GLY A 183 21.37 25.36 12.66
CA GLY A 183 20.68 26.59 12.28
C GLY A 183 20.01 26.45 10.93
N PHE A 184 18.72 26.75 10.88
CA PHE A 184 17.95 26.85 9.67
C PHE A 184 17.66 28.32 9.39
N HIS A 185 18.02 28.79 8.20
CA HIS A 185 17.78 30.17 7.77
C HIS A 185 16.91 30.19 6.52
N LEU A 186 16.01 31.16 6.45
CA LEU A 186 15.21 31.40 5.26
C LEU A 186 16.08 32.10 4.19
N PRO A 187 15.81 31.87 2.89
CA PRO A 187 16.54 32.53 1.81
C PRO A 187 16.46 34.06 1.89
N GLU A 188 17.59 34.75 1.75
CA GLU A 188 17.71 36.21 1.84
C GLU A 188 17.11 36.95 0.65
N GLU A 189 16.72 36.26 -0.40
CA GLU A 189 16.16 36.82 -1.63
C GLU A 189 14.73 37.37 -1.43
N TYR A 190 14.05 36.98 -0.37
CA TYR A 190 12.69 37.44 -0.08
C TYR A 190 12.70 38.65 0.84
N GLU A 191 11.86 39.65 0.50
CA GLU A 191 11.60 40.85 1.30
C GLU A 191 10.38 40.68 2.21
N GLN A 192 9.45 39.82 1.78
CA GLN A 192 8.20 39.59 2.47
C GLN A 192 7.85 38.09 2.48
N ILE A 193 7.35 37.60 3.62
CA ILE A 193 6.82 36.25 3.78
C ILE A 193 5.36 36.35 4.21
N ILE A 194 4.48 35.65 3.52
CA ILE A 194 3.05 35.59 3.81
C ILE A 194 2.70 34.18 4.26
N LEU A 195 2.19 34.03 5.50
CA LEU A 195 1.64 32.80 6.02
C LEU A 195 0.13 32.76 5.67
N ALA A 196 -0.23 32.06 4.62
CA ALA A 196 -1.59 32.07 4.10
C ALA A 196 -2.40 30.90 4.68
N GLY A 197 -3.27 31.16 5.67
CA GLY A 197 -4.14 30.16 6.29
C GLY A 197 -3.40 28.96 6.89
N ILE A 198 -2.21 29.18 7.40
CA ILE A 198 -1.40 28.16 8.08
C ILE A 198 -2.04 27.82 9.43
N THR A 199 -2.19 26.56 9.71
CA THR A 199 -2.82 26.07 10.96
C THR A 199 -1.86 25.23 11.81
N GLU A 200 -0.75 24.79 11.25
CA GLU A 200 0.36 24.11 11.94
C GLU A 200 1.70 24.62 11.39
N MET A 201 2.69 24.74 12.27
CA MET A 201 4.01 25.24 11.89
C MET A 201 5.09 24.45 12.67
N PRO A 202 6.06 23.85 11.97
CA PRO A 202 7.22 23.27 12.64
C PRO A 202 7.98 24.31 13.45
N PRO A 203 8.33 24.07 14.72
CA PRO A 203 9.03 25.03 15.57
C PRO A 203 10.36 25.53 15.00
N CYS A 204 11.09 24.73 14.23
CA CYS A 204 12.31 25.17 13.56
C CYS A 204 12.02 26.26 12.52
N LEU A 205 10.93 26.18 11.76
CA LEU A 205 10.50 27.20 10.82
C LEU A 205 9.93 28.43 11.55
N ALA A 206 9.13 28.20 12.61
CA ALA A 206 8.62 29.30 13.45
C ALA A 206 9.75 30.17 13.99
N LYS A 207 10.84 29.56 14.48
CA LYS A 207 12.04 30.27 14.94
C LYS A 207 12.67 31.06 13.80
N ALA A 208 12.89 30.45 12.62
CA ALA A 208 13.49 31.16 11.48
C ALA A 208 12.64 32.34 11.00
N LEU A 209 11.31 32.24 11.07
CA LEU A 209 10.39 33.33 10.75
C LEU A 209 10.48 34.50 11.76
N THR A 210 10.73 34.23 13.05
CA THR A 210 10.93 35.29 14.03
C THR A 210 12.29 35.97 13.90
N GLU A 211 13.29 35.31 13.38
CA GLU A 211 14.65 35.81 13.11
C GLU A 211 14.78 36.42 11.70
N PHE A 212 13.74 36.41 10.89
CA PHE A 212 13.77 36.94 9.51
C PHE A 212 13.78 38.50 9.54
N ASP A 213 14.72 39.09 8.79
CA ASP A 213 14.91 40.55 8.76
C ASP A 213 13.83 41.31 7.95
N GLY A 214 13.06 40.61 7.13
CA GLY A 214 11.97 41.17 6.32
C GLY A 214 10.64 41.28 7.04
N GLU A 215 9.57 41.45 6.29
CA GLU A 215 8.20 41.49 6.79
C GLU A 215 7.58 40.10 6.78
N VAL A 216 7.01 39.64 7.90
CA VAL A 216 6.23 38.40 8.00
C VAL A 216 4.78 38.76 8.31
N ILE A 217 3.85 38.33 7.45
CA ILE A 217 2.43 38.61 7.59
C ILE A 217 1.65 37.29 7.66
N ALA A 218 0.94 37.05 8.74
CA ALA A 218 0.01 35.92 8.85
C ALA A 218 -1.39 36.35 8.41
N TRP A 219 -1.87 35.76 7.30
CA TRP A 219 -3.24 35.94 6.83
C TRP A 219 -4.13 34.83 7.37
N VAL A 220 -5.00 35.22 8.31
CA VAL A 220 -5.83 34.32 9.08
C VAL A 220 -7.25 34.26 8.48
N ALA A 221 -7.76 33.06 8.29
CA ALA A 221 -9.10 32.81 7.75
C ALA A 221 -10.19 32.96 8.83
N ALA A 222 -10.20 34.09 9.54
CA ALA A 222 -11.13 34.42 10.64
C ALA A 222 -11.40 35.92 10.68
N PRO A 223 -12.47 36.40 11.33
CA PRO A 223 -12.68 37.82 11.61
C PRO A 223 -11.75 38.30 12.72
N GLU A 224 -11.44 39.61 12.73
CA GLU A 224 -10.57 40.24 13.72
C GLU A 224 -11.07 40.06 15.15
N ALA A 225 -12.38 39.95 15.35
CA ALA A 225 -12.99 39.68 16.65
C ALA A 225 -12.52 38.37 17.30
N GLU A 226 -11.97 37.46 16.53
CA GLU A 226 -11.44 36.15 16.95
C GLU A 226 -9.92 36.17 17.24
N GLN A 227 -9.26 37.36 17.21
CA GLN A 227 -7.80 37.49 17.27
C GLN A 227 -7.15 36.81 18.51
N ASP A 228 -7.87 36.75 19.64
CA ASP A 228 -7.39 36.16 20.90
C ASP A 228 -7.34 34.62 20.86
N HIS A 229 -7.89 34.02 19.82
CA HIS A 229 -7.88 32.58 19.57
C HIS A 229 -6.75 32.10 18.64
N PHE A 230 -5.81 33.01 18.30
CA PHE A 230 -4.68 32.75 17.43
C PHE A 230 -3.37 33.25 18.03
N SER A 231 -2.30 32.49 17.80
CA SER A 231 -0.93 32.90 18.11
C SER A 231 -0.48 34.09 17.25
N GLU A 232 0.68 34.66 17.54
CA GLU A 232 1.26 35.74 16.72
C GLU A 232 1.52 35.31 15.27
N LEU A 233 1.84 34.05 15.03
CA LEU A 233 1.97 33.46 13.68
C LEU A 233 0.63 33.08 13.04
N GLY A 234 -0.50 33.41 13.65
CA GLY A 234 -1.85 33.09 13.13
C GLY A 234 -2.28 31.63 13.29
N LEU A 235 -1.59 30.85 14.15
CA LEU A 235 -1.96 29.46 14.42
C LEU A 235 -3.10 29.39 15.44
N PRO A 236 -4.09 28.50 15.26
CA PRO A 236 -5.19 28.35 16.20
C PRO A 236 -4.70 27.86 17.56
N LEU A 237 -5.21 28.44 18.62
CA LEU A 237 -4.87 28.12 20.04
C LEU A 237 -5.87 27.07 20.59
N GLU A 238 -5.54 26.46 21.71
CA GLU A 238 -6.28 25.38 22.36
C GLU A 238 -7.75 25.73 22.66
N ASN A 239 -8.07 26.99 22.89
CA ASN A 239 -9.44 27.45 23.17
C ASN A 239 -10.44 27.14 22.02
N TRP A 240 -9.97 26.83 20.80
CA TRP A 240 -10.79 26.32 19.70
C TRP A 240 -11.43 24.98 20.00
N THR A 241 -10.85 24.15 20.86
CA THR A 241 -11.40 22.84 21.25
C THR A 241 -12.79 22.92 21.91
N HIS A 242 -13.16 24.07 22.43
CA HIS A 242 -14.43 24.31 23.12
C HIS A 242 -15.45 25.12 22.31
N ARG A 243 -15.08 25.53 21.09
CA ARG A 243 -15.97 26.29 20.21
C ARG A 243 -17.16 25.46 19.73
N LYS A 244 -18.32 26.09 19.66
CA LYS A 244 -19.54 25.47 19.15
C LYS A 244 -19.59 25.62 17.63
N LEU A 245 -19.95 24.52 16.94
CA LEU A 245 -20.16 24.57 15.50
C LEU A 245 -21.43 25.35 15.15
N PRO A 246 -21.43 26.01 13.99
CA PRO A 246 -22.63 26.59 13.43
C PRO A 246 -23.66 25.49 13.07
N THR A 247 -24.94 25.75 13.34
CA THR A 247 -26.01 24.76 13.23
C THR A 247 -26.68 24.68 11.87
N TYR A 248 -26.27 25.49 10.92
CA TYR A 248 -26.78 25.46 9.54
C TYR A 248 -26.10 24.42 8.64
N ALA A 249 -25.02 23.79 9.08
CA ALA A 249 -24.47 22.63 8.40
C ALA A 249 -25.33 21.39 8.65
N LYS A 250 -25.65 20.68 7.57
CA LYS A 250 -26.35 19.39 7.66
C LYS A 250 -25.34 18.28 7.92
N ALA A 251 -25.64 17.41 8.88
CA ALA A 251 -24.82 16.23 9.14
C ALA A 251 -25.65 14.96 9.02
N SER A 252 -25.08 13.91 8.43
CA SER A 252 -25.78 12.64 8.19
C SER A 252 -24.86 11.45 8.40
N ILE A 253 -25.40 10.33 8.89
CA ILE A 253 -24.67 9.08 9.06
C ILE A 253 -25.10 8.07 8.02
N SER A 254 -24.12 7.39 7.39
CA SER A 254 -24.31 6.33 6.41
C SER A 254 -23.73 5.01 6.92
N SER A 255 -24.07 3.88 6.30
CA SER A 255 -23.61 2.57 6.77
C SER A 255 -22.08 2.36 6.59
N ASP A 256 -21.54 2.79 5.46
CA ASP A 256 -20.18 2.50 5.02
C ASP A 256 -19.65 3.57 4.04
N PRO A 257 -18.38 3.52 3.60
CA PRO A 257 -17.81 4.48 2.65
C PRO A 257 -18.55 4.58 1.32
N ALA A 258 -19.07 3.47 0.79
CA ALA A 258 -19.80 3.48 -0.47
C ALA A 258 -21.16 4.19 -0.32
N SER A 259 -21.85 3.96 0.79
CA SER A 259 -23.12 4.63 1.13
C SER A 259 -22.91 6.13 1.39
N GLN A 260 -21.80 6.53 2.03
CA GLN A 260 -21.42 7.94 2.16
C GLN A 260 -21.20 8.59 0.79
N ALA A 261 -20.48 7.90 -0.10
CA ALA A 261 -20.21 8.40 -1.44
C ALA A 261 -21.49 8.58 -2.27
N GLN A 262 -22.45 7.65 -2.13
CA GLN A 262 -23.76 7.77 -2.78
C GLN A 262 -24.56 8.95 -2.23
N ALA A 263 -24.62 9.12 -0.91
CA ALA A 263 -25.31 10.25 -0.27
C ALA A 263 -24.68 11.61 -0.65
N ALA A 264 -23.36 11.66 -0.81
CA ALA A 264 -22.66 12.84 -1.32
C ALA A 264 -23.01 13.13 -2.78
N LEU A 265 -23.06 12.10 -3.65
CA LEU A 265 -23.52 12.26 -5.05
C LEU A 265 -24.96 12.78 -5.10
N ASP A 266 -25.85 12.26 -4.26
CA ASP A 266 -27.24 12.70 -4.21
C ASP A 266 -27.35 14.18 -3.77
N SER A 267 -26.53 14.59 -2.78
CA SER A 267 -26.41 15.99 -2.36
C SER A 267 -25.90 16.90 -3.47
N ILE A 268 -24.86 16.47 -4.17
CA ILE A 268 -24.28 17.20 -5.31
C ILE A 268 -25.31 17.32 -6.45
N SER A 269 -25.99 16.23 -6.78
CA SER A 269 -26.99 16.21 -7.84
C SER A 269 -28.20 17.08 -7.51
N ALA A 270 -28.65 17.08 -6.25
CA ALA A 270 -29.74 17.91 -5.79
C ALA A 270 -29.43 19.41 -5.77
N SER A 271 -28.14 19.77 -5.65
CA SER A 271 -27.72 21.17 -5.67
C SER A 271 -27.89 21.83 -7.06
N GLY A 272 -27.85 21.04 -8.13
CA GLY A 272 -27.90 21.54 -9.51
C GLY A 272 -26.67 22.36 -9.95
N LEU A 273 -25.59 22.37 -9.15
CA LEU A 273 -24.40 23.17 -9.36
C LEU A 273 -23.39 22.47 -10.29
N GLY A 274 -22.56 23.25 -10.96
CA GLY A 274 -21.44 22.74 -11.77
C GLY A 274 -20.22 22.36 -10.93
N SER A 275 -19.29 21.62 -11.54
CA SER A 275 -18.08 21.11 -10.85
C SER A 275 -17.25 22.19 -10.14
N THR A 276 -17.18 23.40 -10.69
CA THR A 276 -16.43 24.54 -10.11
C THR A 276 -17.10 25.19 -8.90
N GLN A 277 -18.38 24.88 -8.66
CA GLN A 277 -19.16 25.41 -7.54
C GLN A 277 -19.27 24.41 -6.38
N ILE A 278 -18.64 23.25 -6.52
CA ILE A 278 -18.67 22.17 -5.53
C ILE A 278 -17.27 22.07 -4.90
N ALA A 279 -17.22 22.19 -3.58
CA ALA A 279 -16.04 21.88 -2.77
C ALA A 279 -16.25 20.50 -2.14
N LEU A 280 -15.54 19.48 -2.60
CA LEU A 280 -15.69 18.09 -2.17
C LEU A 280 -14.43 17.58 -1.54
N GLY A 281 -14.54 17.00 -0.35
CA GLY A 281 -13.41 16.40 0.33
C GLY A 281 -13.73 15.17 1.15
N SER A 282 -12.67 14.46 1.51
CA SER A 282 -12.72 13.29 2.38
C SER A 282 -11.68 13.38 3.49
N ALA A 283 -12.04 12.91 4.68
CA ALA A 283 -11.15 12.82 5.80
C ALA A 283 -10.32 11.52 5.82
N ASP A 284 -10.69 10.56 4.98
CA ASP A 284 -9.98 9.29 4.84
C ASP A 284 -9.92 8.81 3.39
N ASP A 285 -8.89 7.99 3.09
CA ASP A 285 -8.62 7.49 1.73
C ASP A 285 -9.65 6.47 1.23
N GLN A 286 -10.29 5.71 2.14
CA GLN A 286 -11.29 4.69 1.76
C GLN A 286 -12.54 5.38 1.21
N THR A 287 -13.02 6.38 1.94
CA THR A 287 -14.18 7.18 1.53
C THR A 287 -13.86 8.04 0.31
N GLY A 288 -12.66 8.63 0.22
CA GLY A 288 -12.21 9.38 -0.96
C GLY A 288 -12.18 8.52 -2.23
N SER A 289 -11.71 7.28 -2.12
CA SER A 289 -11.71 6.33 -3.23
C SER A 289 -13.12 5.91 -3.64
N ALA A 290 -14.02 5.70 -2.68
CA ALA A 290 -15.43 5.40 -2.95
C ALA A 290 -16.14 6.57 -3.67
N LEU A 291 -15.87 7.82 -3.23
CA LEU A 291 -16.38 9.04 -3.89
C LEU A 291 -15.92 9.10 -5.35
N ALA A 292 -14.62 8.92 -5.63
CA ALA A 292 -14.11 8.94 -6.98
C ALA A 292 -14.79 7.89 -7.88
N HIS A 293 -15.01 6.70 -7.33
CA HIS A 293 -15.68 5.62 -8.05
C HIS A 293 -17.16 5.93 -8.35
N VAL A 294 -17.91 6.36 -7.35
CA VAL A 294 -19.34 6.65 -7.48
C VAL A 294 -19.58 7.83 -8.44
N LEU A 295 -18.81 8.91 -8.31
CA LEU A 295 -18.90 10.07 -9.19
C LEU A 295 -18.57 9.70 -10.64
N THR A 296 -17.51 8.93 -10.86
CA THR A 296 -17.13 8.47 -12.20
C THR A 296 -18.21 7.57 -12.81
N ALA A 297 -18.80 6.67 -12.02
CA ALA A 297 -19.91 5.83 -12.47
C ALA A 297 -21.18 6.64 -12.84
N ALA A 298 -21.39 7.78 -12.17
CA ALA A 298 -22.47 8.72 -12.47
C ALA A 298 -22.19 9.64 -13.67
N GLY A 299 -20.98 9.57 -14.26
CA GLY A 299 -20.60 10.34 -15.45
C GLY A 299 -19.87 11.66 -15.15
N TRP A 300 -19.51 11.91 -13.89
CA TRP A 300 -18.62 13.01 -13.53
C TRP A 300 -17.15 12.65 -13.80
N THR A 301 -16.36 13.62 -14.17
CA THR A 301 -14.90 13.47 -14.14
C THR A 301 -14.44 13.76 -12.71
N ALA A 302 -14.04 12.74 -11.97
CA ALA A 302 -13.59 12.86 -10.58
C ALA A 302 -12.11 12.50 -10.46
N PHE A 303 -11.40 13.22 -9.61
CA PHE A 303 -10.00 12.95 -9.29
C PHE A 303 -9.79 12.93 -7.78
N HIS A 304 -9.12 11.90 -7.29
CA HIS A 304 -8.70 11.79 -5.90
C HIS A 304 -7.18 11.58 -5.85
N PRO A 305 -6.40 12.48 -5.23
CA PRO A 305 -4.93 12.41 -5.22
C PRO A 305 -4.38 11.15 -4.57
N ALA A 306 -5.07 10.61 -3.56
CA ALA A 306 -4.70 9.36 -2.92
C ALA A 306 -5.08 8.11 -3.74
N THR A 307 -5.71 8.26 -4.91
CA THR A 307 -5.91 7.15 -5.85
C THR A 307 -4.52 6.64 -6.24
N ARG A 308 -4.10 5.55 -5.60
CA ARG A 308 -2.78 4.99 -5.82
C ARG A 308 -2.64 4.59 -7.28
N GLN A 309 -1.78 5.26 -7.98
CA GLN A 309 -1.30 4.76 -9.26
C GLN A 309 -0.63 3.40 -9.00
N PRO A 310 -0.89 2.40 -9.84
CA PRO A 310 -0.16 1.14 -9.72
C PRO A 310 1.34 1.44 -9.78
N LEU A 311 2.12 0.76 -8.94
CA LEU A 311 3.58 0.88 -8.97
C LEU A 311 4.09 0.77 -10.41
N PRO A 312 5.10 1.55 -10.82
CA PRO A 312 5.68 1.46 -12.15
C PRO A 312 5.98 0.00 -12.53
N PRO A 313 5.76 -0.38 -13.78
CA PRO A 313 5.99 -1.77 -14.23
C PRO A 313 7.37 -2.29 -13.89
N ILE A 314 8.41 -1.45 -13.95
CA ILE A 314 9.77 -1.81 -13.60
C ILE A 314 9.94 -2.10 -12.10
N VAL A 315 9.29 -1.34 -11.23
CA VAL A 315 9.33 -1.56 -9.78
C VAL A 315 8.69 -2.90 -9.43
N ARG A 316 7.52 -3.20 -10.00
CA ARG A 316 6.85 -4.49 -9.81
C ARG A 316 7.70 -5.66 -10.31
N TRP A 317 8.38 -5.50 -11.45
CA TRP A 317 9.33 -6.47 -11.95
C TRP A 317 10.50 -6.69 -11.01
N LEU A 318 11.15 -5.62 -10.56
CA LEU A 318 12.29 -5.71 -9.62
C LEU A 318 11.89 -6.33 -8.28
N MET A 319 10.66 -6.09 -7.80
CA MET A 319 10.10 -6.79 -6.62
C MET A 319 10.00 -8.31 -6.87
N ALA A 320 9.44 -8.72 -8.00
CA ALA A 320 9.33 -10.13 -8.36
C ALA A 320 10.71 -10.76 -8.61
N TRP A 321 11.63 -10.01 -9.23
CA TRP A 321 13.01 -10.43 -9.43
C TRP A 321 13.76 -10.63 -8.10
N LYS A 322 13.60 -9.72 -7.14
CA LYS A 322 14.15 -9.85 -5.77
C LYS A 322 13.67 -11.14 -5.09
N GLU A 323 12.38 -11.43 -5.21
CA GLU A 323 11.84 -12.69 -4.68
C GLU A 323 12.45 -13.92 -5.35
N TRP A 324 12.65 -13.89 -6.67
CA TRP A 324 13.32 -14.94 -7.42
C TRP A 324 14.81 -15.10 -7.03
N LEU A 325 15.49 -13.98 -6.81
CA LEU A 325 16.87 -13.98 -6.32
C LEU A 325 16.97 -14.63 -4.94
N SER A 326 16.02 -14.39 -4.06
CA SER A 326 16.02 -14.94 -2.70
C SER A 326 15.85 -16.47 -2.72
N LYS A 327 14.90 -16.98 -3.50
CA LYS A 327 14.60 -18.41 -3.59
C LYS A 327 14.03 -18.76 -4.96
N PRO A 328 14.75 -19.52 -5.80
CA PRO A 328 14.31 -19.89 -7.14
C PRO A 328 13.36 -21.10 -7.11
N ASP A 329 12.17 -20.94 -6.52
CA ASP A 329 11.15 -21.97 -6.46
C ASP A 329 10.10 -21.83 -7.57
N SER A 330 9.25 -22.85 -7.72
CA SER A 330 8.21 -22.89 -8.75
C SER A 330 7.14 -21.81 -8.63
N ARG A 331 6.88 -21.33 -7.40
CA ARG A 331 5.93 -20.23 -7.16
C ARG A 331 6.48 -18.91 -7.73
N ARG A 332 7.73 -18.62 -7.42
CA ARG A 332 8.41 -17.40 -7.87
C ARG A 332 8.67 -17.40 -9.37
N LEU A 333 8.99 -18.57 -9.93
CA LEU A 333 9.09 -18.72 -11.38
C LEU A 333 7.74 -18.45 -12.07
N ALA A 334 6.64 -19.01 -11.55
CA ALA A 334 5.30 -18.70 -12.08
C ALA A 334 4.98 -17.21 -12.01
N ALA A 335 5.30 -16.56 -10.91
CA ALA A 335 5.13 -15.12 -10.76
C ALA A 335 5.94 -14.33 -11.80
N LEU A 336 7.21 -14.66 -12.02
CA LEU A 336 8.04 -14.02 -13.06
C LEU A 336 7.43 -14.18 -14.46
N LEU A 337 6.93 -15.37 -14.79
CA LEU A 337 6.32 -15.66 -16.10
C LEU A 337 5.04 -14.86 -16.35
N THR A 338 4.44 -14.22 -15.35
CA THR A 338 3.29 -13.32 -15.54
C THR A 338 3.69 -11.93 -16.03
N PHE A 339 4.95 -11.52 -15.83
CA PHE A 339 5.42 -10.18 -16.20
C PHE A 339 5.89 -10.13 -17.67
N PRO A 340 5.50 -9.09 -18.44
CA PRO A 340 6.03 -8.90 -19.79
C PRO A 340 7.57 -8.81 -19.85
N GLN A 341 8.18 -8.26 -18.81
CA GLN A 341 9.63 -8.09 -18.71
C GLN A 341 10.42 -9.40 -18.80
N VAL A 342 9.80 -10.52 -18.44
CA VAL A 342 10.46 -11.83 -18.53
C VAL A 342 10.81 -12.23 -19.96
N GLU A 343 10.13 -11.66 -20.98
CA GLU A 343 10.41 -11.93 -22.38
C GLU A 343 11.85 -11.62 -22.79
N ALA A 344 12.52 -10.72 -22.05
CA ALA A 344 13.95 -10.47 -22.25
C ALA A 344 14.84 -11.70 -22.01
N PHE A 345 14.33 -12.72 -21.33
CA PHE A 345 15.07 -13.90 -20.86
C PHE A 345 14.48 -15.22 -21.40
N LEU A 346 13.45 -15.18 -22.24
CA LEU A 346 12.76 -16.37 -22.73
C LEU A 346 13.17 -16.77 -24.14
N SER A 347 13.17 -18.07 -24.37
CA SER A 347 13.29 -18.68 -25.70
C SER A 347 11.89 -19.09 -26.20
N GLY A 348 11.10 -18.14 -26.69
CA GLY A 348 9.72 -18.35 -27.14
C GLY A 348 8.73 -17.40 -26.47
N THR A 349 7.43 -17.60 -26.68
CA THR A 349 6.41 -16.70 -26.17
C THR A 349 6.14 -16.94 -24.69
N ARG A 350 5.97 -15.86 -23.93
CA ARG A 350 5.67 -15.89 -22.50
C ARG A 350 4.40 -16.69 -22.19
N VAL A 351 3.35 -16.49 -22.98
CA VAL A 351 2.04 -17.12 -22.76
C VAL A 351 2.13 -18.64 -22.90
N GLU A 352 2.77 -19.13 -23.95
CA GLU A 352 2.95 -20.57 -24.16
C GLU A 352 3.77 -21.21 -23.03
N GLN A 353 4.83 -20.55 -22.61
CA GLN A 353 5.68 -21.05 -21.52
C GLN A 353 4.98 -21.05 -20.18
N LEU A 354 4.22 -20.00 -19.85
CA LEU A 354 3.41 -19.94 -18.64
C LEU A 354 2.35 -21.04 -18.60
N LEU A 355 1.63 -21.24 -19.70
CA LEU A 355 0.61 -22.30 -19.80
C LEU A 355 1.24 -23.69 -19.65
N LEU A 356 2.35 -23.94 -20.34
CA LEU A 356 3.06 -25.23 -20.25
C LEU A 356 3.61 -25.47 -18.83
N PHE A 357 4.21 -24.44 -18.24
CA PHE A 357 4.74 -24.51 -16.89
C PHE A 357 3.63 -24.81 -15.86
N ASN A 358 2.48 -24.14 -15.95
CA ASN A 358 1.33 -24.40 -15.08
C ASN A 358 0.78 -25.81 -15.27
N GLN A 359 0.69 -26.33 -16.50
CA GLN A 359 0.29 -27.72 -16.76
C GLN A 359 1.25 -28.73 -16.10
N LEU A 360 2.54 -28.46 -16.12
CA LEU A 360 3.55 -29.32 -15.49
C LEU A 360 3.47 -29.27 -13.97
N ARG A 361 3.19 -28.10 -13.39
CA ARG A 361 2.96 -27.93 -11.96
C ARG A 361 1.70 -28.62 -11.49
N ASP A 362 0.61 -28.54 -12.23
CA ASP A 362 -0.64 -29.23 -11.89
C ASP A 362 -0.44 -30.75 -11.77
N ARG A 363 0.44 -31.30 -12.61
CA ARG A 363 0.82 -32.73 -12.54
C ARG A 363 1.77 -33.04 -11.38
N ASN A 364 2.63 -32.09 -11.01
CA ASN A 364 3.66 -32.23 -9.99
C ASN A 364 3.74 -30.95 -9.13
N PRO A 365 2.85 -30.76 -8.18
CA PRO A 365 2.69 -29.49 -7.45
C PRO A 365 3.92 -29.01 -6.68
N THR A 366 4.82 -29.93 -6.31
CA THR A 366 6.02 -29.63 -5.52
C THR A 366 7.32 -29.67 -6.34
N ILE A 367 7.22 -29.73 -7.68
CA ILE A 367 8.42 -29.78 -8.53
C ILE A 367 9.15 -28.43 -8.47
N GLU A 368 10.45 -28.48 -8.18
CA GLU A 368 11.29 -27.29 -8.21
C GLU A 368 11.86 -27.05 -9.63
N PRO A 369 12.19 -25.80 -10.01
CA PRO A 369 12.68 -25.47 -11.36
C PRO A 369 13.88 -26.31 -11.79
N ALA A 370 14.85 -26.56 -10.91
CA ALA A 370 16.01 -27.40 -11.19
C ALA A 370 15.64 -28.87 -11.48
N GLN A 371 14.64 -29.40 -10.78
CA GLN A 371 14.13 -30.76 -11.03
C GLN A 371 13.33 -30.83 -12.34
N LEU A 372 12.58 -29.74 -12.63
CA LEU A 372 11.81 -29.63 -13.85
C LEU A 372 12.72 -29.64 -15.08
N ILE A 373 13.82 -28.89 -15.06
CA ILE A 373 14.83 -28.91 -16.14
C ILE A 373 15.26 -30.35 -16.45
N ASN A 374 15.69 -31.10 -15.43
CA ASN A 374 16.11 -32.49 -15.59
C ASN A 374 15.02 -33.40 -16.18
N LYS A 375 13.77 -33.17 -15.79
CA LYS A 375 12.61 -33.95 -16.24
C LYS A 375 12.26 -33.71 -17.72
N ILE A 376 12.43 -32.48 -18.20
CA ILE A 376 12.10 -32.11 -19.57
C ILE A 376 13.30 -32.12 -20.53
N ALA A 377 14.52 -32.31 -20.02
CA ALA A 377 15.77 -32.28 -20.79
C ALA A 377 15.79 -33.29 -21.95
N THR A 378 15.20 -34.46 -21.76
CA THR A 378 15.18 -35.55 -22.78
C THR A 378 13.98 -35.45 -23.74
N SER A 379 13.13 -34.44 -23.61
CA SER A 379 11.96 -34.29 -24.47
C SER A 379 12.34 -33.69 -25.81
N GLU A 380 11.96 -34.35 -26.89
CA GLU A 380 12.14 -33.85 -28.26
C GLU A 380 11.10 -32.80 -28.67
N LYS A 381 10.10 -32.52 -27.85
CA LYS A 381 9.05 -31.54 -28.16
C LYS A 381 9.61 -30.12 -28.11
N PRO A 382 9.49 -29.30 -29.18
CA PRO A 382 10.05 -27.97 -29.25
C PRO A 382 9.65 -27.07 -28.08
N GLN A 383 8.38 -27.17 -27.62
CA GLN A 383 7.86 -26.39 -26.50
C GLN A 383 8.53 -26.73 -25.16
N TYR A 384 8.92 -28.00 -24.92
CA TYR A 384 9.64 -28.40 -23.72
C TYR A 384 11.10 -27.96 -23.79
N GLN A 385 11.71 -27.99 -24.97
CA GLN A 385 13.07 -27.49 -25.19
C GLN A 385 13.15 -25.97 -24.95
N ALA A 386 12.16 -25.21 -25.48
CA ALA A 386 12.08 -23.78 -25.24
C ALA A 386 11.93 -23.45 -23.74
N LEU A 387 11.06 -24.17 -23.03
CA LEU A 387 10.89 -24.00 -21.58
C LEU A 387 12.16 -24.39 -20.80
N HIS A 388 12.82 -25.48 -21.19
CA HIS A 388 14.09 -25.91 -20.61
C HIS A 388 15.15 -24.82 -20.74
N THR A 389 15.35 -24.27 -21.92
CA THR A 389 16.31 -23.19 -22.18
C THR A 389 15.99 -21.95 -21.34
N SER A 390 14.72 -21.52 -21.34
CA SER A 390 14.29 -20.33 -20.59
C SER A 390 14.51 -20.45 -19.09
N ILE A 391 14.15 -21.61 -18.48
CA ILE A 391 14.37 -21.80 -17.04
C ILE A 391 15.88 -21.86 -16.75
N SER A 392 16.67 -22.51 -17.60
CA SER A 392 18.12 -22.58 -17.47
C SER A 392 18.77 -21.20 -17.55
N ASP A 393 18.31 -20.36 -18.49
CA ASP A 393 18.79 -18.99 -18.64
C ASP A 393 18.39 -18.12 -17.43
N LEU A 394 17.17 -18.22 -16.93
CA LEU A 394 16.74 -17.51 -15.72
C LEU A 394 17.56 -17.90 -14.48
N LEU A 395 17.89 -19.17 -14.30
CA LEU A 395 18.77 -19.63 -13.22
C LEU A 395 20.21 -19.11 -13.40
N LYS A 396 20.72 -19.11 -14.62
CA LYS A 396 22.03 -18.54 -14.96
C LYS A 396 22.08 -17.02 -14.70
N GLN A 397 21.06 -16.28 -15.13
CA GLN A 397 20.94 -14.85 -14.88
C GLN A 397 20.89 -14.55 -13.38
N ARG A 398 20.14 -15.36 -12.63
CA ARG A 398 20.09 -15.27 -11.16
C ARG A 398 21.51 -15.40 -10.56
N GLN A 399 22.25 -16.42 -10.98
CA GLN A 399 23.60 -16.65 -10.46
C GLN A 399 24.53 -15.48 -10.82
N GLN A 400 24.51 -15.02 -12.07
CA GLN A 400 25.28 -13.86 -12.52
C GLN A 400 24.93 -12.58 -11.74
N PHE A 401 23.64 -12.40 -11.42
CA PHE A 401 23.19 -11.25 -10.64
C PHE A 401 23.75 -11.26 -9.22
N LEU A 402 23.91 -12.43 -8.61
CA LEU A 402 24.43 -12.58 -7.25
C LEU A 402 25.97 -12.53 -7.18
N ASP A 403 26.67 -12.89 -8.28
CA ASP A 403 28.15 -13.02 -8.30
C ASP A 403 28.86 -11.73 -8.71
N ARG A 404 28.19 -10.83 -9.46
CA ARG A 404 28.79 -9.58 -9.97
C ARG A 404 28.46 -8.39 -9.07
N PRO A 405 29.26 -7.29 -9.09
CA PRO A 405 28.94 -6.07 -8.33
C PRO A 405 27.52 -5.56 -8.59
N PHE A 406 26.80 -5.19 -7.53
CA PHE A 406 25.37 -4.86 -7.61
C PHE A 406 25.07 -3.74 -8.62
N SER A 407 25.81 -2.62 -8.58
CA SER A 407 25.56 -1.48 -9.49
C SER A 407 25.78 -1.86 -10.96
N GLU A 408 26.81 -2.67 -11.24
CA GLU A 408 27.13 -3.12 -12.59
C GLU A 408 26.05 -4.09 -13.13
N ILE A 409 25.67 -5.07 -12.32
CA ILE A 409 24.73 -6.11 -12.76
C ILE A 409 23.31 -5.56 -12.86
N LEU A 410 22.89 -4.65 -11.98
CA LEU A 410 21.60 -4.02 -12.08
C LEU A 410 21.50 -3.17 -13.36
N GLY A 411 22.52 -2.36 -13.67
CA GLY A 411 22.57 -1.60 -14.92
C GLY A 411 22.51 -2.51 -16.16
N ALA A 412 23.26 -3.63 -16.16
CA ALA A 412 23.20 -4.61 -17.26
C ALA A 412 21.82 -5.25 -17.39
N HIS A 413 21.17 -5.59 -16.27
CA HIS A 413 19.83 -6.16 -16.24
C HIS A 413 18.77 -5.20 -16.81
N LEU A 414 18.80 -3.93 -16.40
CA LEU A 414 17.90 -2.89 -16.93
C LEU A 414 18.10 -2.67 -18.42
N LYS A 415 19.36 -2.60 -18.87
CA LYS A 415 19.68 -2.47 -20.31
C LYS A 415 19.18 -3.67 -21.12
N GLN A 416 19.26 -4.88 -20.59
CA GLN A 416 18.72 -6.07 -21.24
C GLN A 416 17.19 -6.01 -21.38
N LEU A 417 16.48 -5.50 -20.36
CA LEU A 417 15.02 -5.29 -20.42
C LEU A 417 14.64 -4.27 -21.50
N GLN A 418 15.36 -3.15 -21.60
CA GLN A 418 15.10 -2.13 -22.61
C GLN A 418 15.31 -2.66 -24.04
N ILE A 419 16.38 -3.39 -24.29
CA ILE A 419 16.73 -3.88 -25.63
C ILE A 419 15.82 -5.04 -26.05
N ASN A 420 15.68 -6.06 -25.21
CA ASN A 420 15.06 -7.33 -25.61
C ASN A 420 13.55 -7.33 -25.39
N ALA A 421 13.05 -6.75 -24.30
CA ALA A 421 11.62 -6.68 -24.01
C ALA A 421 10.98 -5.36 -24.45
N LYS A 422 11.75 -4.39 -24.96
CA LYS A 422 11.28 -3.05 -25.37
C LYS A 422 10.46 -2.34 -24.26
N VAL A 423 10.83 -2.55 -23.03
CA VAL A 423 10.15 -1.97 -21.87
C VAL A 423 10.69 -0.57 -21.61
N SER A 424 9.82 0.43 -21.49
CA SER A 424 10.19 1.74 -20.95
C SER A 424 10.47 1.62 -19.46
N ILE A 425 11.51 2.30 -18.99
CA ILE A 425 11.86 2.36 -17.57
C ILE A 425 11.52 3.76 -17.07
N ASP A 426 10.27 3.95 -16.65
CA ASP A 426 9.75 5.25 -16.23
C ASP A 426 10.42 5.80 -14.95
N SER A 427 11.08 4.93 -14.17
CA SER A 427 11.83 5.29 -12.94
C SER A 427 13.34 5.25 -13.14
N GLN A 428 13.82 5.36 -14.38
CA GLN A 428 15.26 5.28 -14.67
C GLN A 428 16.08 6.38 -13.97
N PRO A 429 15.66 7.65 -13.96
CA PRO A 429 16.42 8.70 -13.26
C PRO A 429 16.60 8.41 -11.77
N GLN A 430 15.55 7.99 -11.07
CA GLN A 430 15.61 7.66 -9.64
C GLN A 430 16.53 6.47 -9.35
N ILE A 431 16.59 5.48 -10.26
CA ILE A 431 17.48 4.33 -10.13
C ILE A 431 18.93 4.77 -10.36
N GLU A 432 19.18 5.63 -11.34
CA GLU A 432 20.52 6.16 -11.65
C GLU A 432 21.05 7.03 -10.51
N ASP A 433 20.25 7.96 -9.99
CA ASP A 433 20.57 8.81 -8.84
C ASP A 433 20.89 7.97 -7.60
N PHE A 434 20.10 6.94 -7.33
CA PHE A 434 20.38 6.00 -6.24
C PHE A 434 21.71 5.27 -6.45
N LEU A 435 21.98 4.75 -7.65
CA LEU A 435 23.22 4.04 -7.93
C LEU A 435 24.44 4.96 -7.86
N GLU A 436 24.33 6.19 -8.31
CA GLU A 436 25.42 7.18 -8.20
C GLU A 436 25.81 7.44 -6.74
N SER A 437 24.81 7.67 -5.88
CA SER A 437 25.03 7.94 -4.46
C SER A 437 25.41 6.69 -3.66
N ALA A 438 24.85 5.52 -3.97
CA ALA A 438 25.05 4.30 -3.19
C ALA A 438 26.32 3.50 -3.57
N THR A 439 26.77 3.56 -4.85
CA THR A 439 27.90 2.74 -5.33
C THR A 439 29.22 2.97 -4.55
N PRO A 440 29.61 4.20 -4.19
CA PRO A 440 30.79 4.41 -3.36
C PRO A 440 30.67 3.73 -1.99
N LEU A 441 29.49 3.80 -1.40
CA LEU A 441 29.19 3.26 -0.06
C LEU A 441 29.11 1.73 -0.04
N MET A 442 28.74 1.08 -1.14
CA MET A 442 28.69 -0.38 -1.25
C MET A 442 30.05 -1.05 -1.04
N LYS A 443 31.15 -0.31 -1.25
CA LYS A 443 32.51 -0.80 -0.99
C LYS A 443 32.78 -0.90 0.52
N THR A 444 32.23 0.00 1.29
CA THR A 444 32.40 0.09 2.76
C THR A 444 31.31 -0.74 3.47
N ILE A 445 30.07 -0.62 3.02
CA ILE A 445 28.90 -1.30 3.60
C ILE A 445 28.67 -2.61 2.86
N LYS A 446 29.21 -3.69 3.41
CA LYS A 446 29.16 -5.03 2.80
C LYS A 446 27.82 -5.70 3.09
N ARG A 447 26.82 -5.45 2.26
CA ARG A 447 25.49 -6.07 2.33
C ARG A 447 25.17 -6.87 1.06
N SER A 448 24.19 -7.78 1.18
CA SER A 448 23.76 -8.62 0.05
C SER A 448 23.06 -7.80 -1.05
N HIS A 449 23.01 -8.35 -2.26
CA HIS A 449 22.26 -7.75 -3.38
C HIS A 449 20.76 -7.60 -3.06
N LEU A 450 20.19 -8.54 -2.31
CA LEU A 450 18.80 -8.47 -1.87
C LEU A 450 18.56 -7.27 -0.96
N PHE A 451 19.51 -6.97 -0.08
CA PHE A 451 19.44 -5.79 0.79
C PHE A 451 19.46 -4.50 -0.04
N TRP A 452 20.43 -4.34 -0.94
CA TRP A 452 20.53 -3.14 -1.78
C TRP A 452 19.33 -2.98 -2.70
N LEU A 453 18.79 -4.08 -3.23
CA LEU A 453 17.58 -4.05 -4.04
C LEU A 453 16.35 -3.65 -3.19
N GLN A 454 16.28 -4.08 -1.93
CA GLN A 454 15.23 -3.65 -1.01
C GLN A 454 15.31 -2.15 -0.71
N VAL A 455 16.51 -1.64 -0.47
CA VAL A 455 16.73 -0.19 -0.24
C VAL A 455 16.34 0.60 -1.48
N LEU A 456 16.81 0.23 -2.67
CA LEU A 456 16.42 0.87 -3.92
C LEU A 456 14.89 0.91 -4.10
N LEU A 457 14.21 -0.21 -3.87
CA LEU A 457 12.77 -0.30 -4.04
C LEU A 457 11.97 0.56 -3.04
N SER A 458 12.56 0.89 -1.88
CA SER A 458 11.94 1.81 -0.92
C SER A 458 12.08 3.28 -1.31
N GLU A 459 13.06 3.61 -2.15
CA GLU A 459 13.32 4.99 -2.60
C GLU A 459 12.55 5.40 -3.86
N ILE A 460 11.95 4.43 -4.57
CA ILE A 460 11.16 4.74 -5.76
C ILE A 460 9.70 4.95 -5.34
N PRO A 461 9.22 6.20 -5.28
CA PRO A 461 7.84 6.47 -4.89
C PRO A 461 6.86 5.96 -5.94
N ALA A 462 5.63 5.67 -5.51
CA ALA A 462 4.52 5.52 -6.44
C ALA A 462 4.36 6.86 -7.20
N SER A 463 4.16 6.79 -8.51
CA SER A 463 3.91 8.00 -9.29
C SER A 463 2.64 8.69 -8.77
N PRO A 464 2.66 10.01 -8.52
CA PRO A 464 1.45 10.72 -8.14
C PRO A 464 0.43 10.62 -9.27
N ALA A 465 -0.85 10.49 -8.90
CA ALA A 465 -1.92 10.57 -9.86
C ALA A 465 -1.91 11.94 -10.53
N GLN A 466 -2.05 11.99 -11.86
CA GLN A 466 -2.18 13.25 -12.58
C GLN A 466 -3.67 13.58 -12.72
N PRO A 467 -4.10 14.82 -12.39
CA PRO A 467 -5.49 15.21 -12.59
C PRO A 467 -5.82 15.22 -14.08
N PRO A 468 -7.06 14.82 -14.45
CA PRO A 468 -7.57 15.04 -15.80
C PRO A 468 -7.59 16.54 -16.17
N THR A 469 -7.58 16.86 -17.45
CA THR A 469 -7.40 18.24 -17.92
C THR A 469 -8.69 19.09 -17.97
N ASP A 470 -9.89 18.48 -17.93
CA ASP A 470 -11.16 19.21 -18.14
C ASP A 470 -12.25 18.86 -17.14
N ARG A 471 -12.89 19.90 -16.57
CA ARG A 471 -14.13 19.85 -15.76
C ARG A 471 -14.13 18.79 -14.68
N VAL A 472 -13.09 18.78 -13.89
CA VAL A 472 -12.86 17.77 -12.84
C VAL A 472 -13.50 18.22 -11.55
N ILE A 473 -14.14 17.28 -10.82
CA ILE A 473 -14.37 17.41 -9.39
C ILE A 473 -13.12 16.87 -8.69
N ASP A 474 -12.39 17.76 -8.06
CA ASP A 474 -11.21 17.42 -7.25
C ASP A 474 -11.70 16.97 -5.86
N ILE A 475 -11.48 15.69 -5.53
CA ILE A 475 -11.77 15.15 -4.21
C ILE A 475 -10.54 15.39 -3.36
N GLN A 476 -10.60 16.39 -2.52
CA GLN A 476 -9.43 16.80 -1.73
C GLN A 476 -9.40 16.13 -0.35
N GLY A 477 -8.25 16.15 0.30
CA GLY A 477 -8.19 15.97 1.75
C GLY A 477 -9.00 17.09 2.42
N TRP A 478 -9.73 16.78 3.47
CA TRP A 478 -10.62 17.78 4.08
C TRP A 478 -9.89 19.03 4.62
N LEU A 479 -8.59 18.92 4.94
CA LEU A 479 -7.77 20.05 5.40
C LEU A 479 -7.49 21.07 4.29
N GLU A 480 -7.53 20.68 3.03
CA GLU A 480 -7.31 21.52 1.87
C GLU A 480 -8.54 22.34 1.48
N LEU A 481 -9.72 21.96 1.97
CA LEU A 481 -11.01 22.57 1.58
C LEU A 481 -11.17 24.05 2.00
N LEU A 482 -10.32 24.56 2.87
CA LEU A 482 -10.24 25.99 3.15
C LEU A 482 -9.92 26.80 1.90
N TYR A 483 -9.16 26.20 0.95
CA TYR A 483 -8.75 26.83 -0.31
C TYR A 483 -9.75 26.59 -1.45
N GLU A 484 -10.83 25.85 -1.22
CA GLU A 484 -11.85 25.59 -2.23
C GLU A 484 -12.94 26.67 -2.19
N PRO A 485 -13.14 27.43 -3.31
CA PRO A 485 -14.12 28.51 -3.35
C PRO A 485 -15.55 28.03 -3.57
N GLY A 486 -15.79 26.73 -3.82
CA GLY A 486 -17.10 26.18 -4.13
C GLY A 486 -18.16 26.51 -3.07
N GLU A 487 -19.35 26.90 -3.53
CA GLU A 487 -20.47 27.30 -2.67
C GLU A 487 -21.09 26.11 -1.93
N HIS A 488 -21.11 24.94 -2.58
CA HIS A 488 -21.61 23.69 -1.98
C HIS A 488 -20.45 22.88 -1.43
N LEU A 489 -20.32 22.86 -0.10
CA LEU A 489 -19.30 22.11 0.63
C LEU A 489 -19.82 20.73 1.02
N VAL A 490 -19.13 19.70 0.61
CA VAL A 490 -19.41 18.30 0.96
C VAL A 490 -18.16 17.68 1.57
N ILE A 491 -18.25 17.20 2.81
CA ILE A 491 -17.13 16.52 3.50
C ILE A 491 -17.60 15.15 3.93
N CYS A 492 -16.92 14.10 3.49
CA CYS A 492 -17.13 12.71 3.89
C CYS A 492 -16.05 12.22 4.85
N GLY A 493 -16.33 11.15 5.58
CA GLY A 493 -15.37 10.58 6.54
C GLY A 493 -15.31 11.36 7.85
N MET A 494 -16.36 12.11 8.22
CA MET A 494 -16.43 12.89 9.46
C MET A 494 -16.59 11.98 10.68
N ASN A 495 -15.62 11.10 10.88
CA ASN A 495 -15.59 10.11 11.94
C ASN A 495 -14.52 10.45 13.00
N GLU A 496 -14.73 10.01 14.23
CA GLU A 496 -13.96 10.33 15.42
C GLU A 496 -12.45 10.05 15.28
N THR A 497 -12.04 9.08 14.49
CA THR A 497 -10.62 8.74 14.33
C THR A 497 -9.92 9.66 13.32
N PHE A 498 -10.69 10.26 12.42
CA PHE A 498 -10.18 11.06 11.33
C PHE A 498 -10.32 12.55 11.58
N VAL A 499 -11.43 12.96 12.24
CA VAL A 499 -11.73 14.35 12.58
C VAL A 499 -12.36 14.40 13.97
N PRO A 500 -11.70 14.98 14.99
CA PRO A 500 -10.34 15.48 14.94
C PRO A 500 -9.31 14.37 14.77
N ALA A 501 -8.25 14.69 13.99
CA ALA A 501 -7.16 13.78 13.76
C ALA A 501 -6.40 13.48 15.06
N ARG A 502 -6.05 12.21 15.29
CA ARG A 502 -5.23 11.82 16.44
C ARG A 502 -3.76 11.71 16.04
N CYS A 503 -2.88 12.01 16.99
CA CYS A 503 -1.44 11.77 16.87
C CYS A 503 -1.07 10.29 17.06
N GLY A 504 -2.04 9.41 17.26
CA GLY A 504 -1.85 7.99 17.54
C GLY A 504 -1.18 7.21 16.42
N GLY A 505 -0.62 6.03 16.79
CA GLY A 505 0.03 5.11 15.85
C GLY A 505 1.55 5.05 15.97
N GLU A 506 2.20 5.98 16.63
CA GLU A 506 3.63 5.91 16.93
C GLU A 506 3.85 5.26 18.29
N PRO A 507 4.41 4.04 18.37
CA PRO A 507 4.56 3.31 19.64
C PRO A 507 5.53 3.99 20.62
N TRP A 508 6.32 4.94 20.13
CA TRP A 508 7.34 5.66 20.90
C TRP A 508 6.83 6.96 21.56
N LEU A 509 5.79 7.58 21.03
CA LEU A 509 5.31 8.91 21.39
C LEU A 509 3.87 8.84 21.92
N SER A 510 3.73 8.48 23.19
CA SER A 510 2.45 8.65 23.88
C SER A 510 2.09 10.14 24.02
N GLU A 511 0.82 10.45 24.25
CA GLU A 511 0.34 11.83 24.38
C GLU A 511 1.12 12.60 25.44
N ASN A 512 1.35 12.01 26.61
CA ASN A 512 2.15 12.65 27.69
C ASN A 512 3.59 12.97 27.28
N ILE A 513 4.21 12.09 26.46
CA ILE A 513 5.56 12.33 25.94
C ILE A 513 5.51 13.47 24.91
N ARG A 514 4.49 13.52 24.05
CA ARG A 514 4.30 14.60 23.09
C ARG A 514 4.17 15.96 23.80
N GLU A 515 3.32 16.04 24.80
CA GLU A 515 3.16 17.26 25.64
C GLU A 515 4.45 17.64 26.32
N THR A 516 5.16 16.70 26.96
CA THR A 516 6.43 16.95 27.66
C THR A 516 7.52 17.49 26.72
N LEU A 517 7.54 16.99 25.45
CA LEU A 517 8.51 17.42 24.45
C LEU A 517 8.02 18.61 23.60
N GLY A 518 6.81 19.14 23.86
CA GLY A 518 6.23 20.23 23.06
C GLY A 518 5.99 19.86 21.62
N LEU A 519 5.71 18.56 21.34
CA LEU A 519 5.34 18.05 20.02
C LEU A 519 3.86 18.30 19.75
N ASN A 520 3.47 18.20 18.48
CA ASN A 520 2.04 18.22 18.13
C ASN A 520 1.30 17.13 18.90
N SER A 521 0.27 17.53 19.67
CA SER A 521 -0.58 16.69 20.51
C SER A 521 -1.98 16.55 19.92
N ASP A 522 -2.77 15.62 20.46
CA ASP A 522 -4.18 15.49 20.10
C ASP A 522 -4.96 16.79 20.35
N THR A 523 -4.59 17.54 21.40
CA THR A 523 -5.18 18.85 21.72
C THR A 523 -4.89 19.89 20.63
N VAL A 524 -3.66 19.97 20.15
CA VAL A 524 -3.27 20.91 19.07
C VAL A 524 -4.02 20.56 17.78
N ARG A 525 -4.09 19.28 17.42
CA ARG A 525 -4.83 18.83 16.23
C ARG A 525 -6.33 19.06 16.37
N HIS A 526 -6.89 18.84 17.54
CA HIS A 526 -8.30 19.13 17.82
C HIS A 526 -8.60 20.63 17.63
N ALA A 527 -7.76 21.51 18.15
CA ALA A 527 -7.92 22.96 18.00
C ALA A 527 -7.86 23.37 16.51
N ARG A 528 -6.90 22.85 15.76
CA ARG A 528 -6.78 23.04 14.31
C ARG A 528 -8.04 22.61 13.58
N ASP A 529 -8.49 21.37 13.81
CA ASP A 529 -9.60 20.76 13.10
C ASP A 529 -10.93 21.46 13.44
N ALA A 530 -11.11 21.83 14.70
CA ALA A 530 -12.27 22.63 15.13
C ALA A 530 -12.30 24.00 14.44
N PHE A 531 -11.16 24.69 14.38
CA PHE A 531 -11.05 25.97 13.67
C PHE A 531 -11.37 25.83 12.18
N LEU A 532 -10.73 24.89 11.50
CA LEU A 532 -10.91 24.70 10.05
C LEU A 532 -12.37 24.39 9.70
N LEU A 533 -12.98 23.44 10.41
CA LEU A 533 -14.39 23.09 10.20
C LEU A 533 -15.32 24.29 10.44
N HIS A 534 -15.08 25.03 11.52
CA HIS A 534 -15.82 26.24 11.87
C HIS A 534 -15.71 27.31 10.78
N ALA A 535 -14.49 27.61 10.31
CA ALA A 535 -14.24 28.59 9.28
C ALA A 535 -14.90 28.21 7.94
N MET A 536 -14.74 26.98 7.48
CA MET A 536 -15.31 26.49 6.23
C MET A 536 -16.85 26.54 6.21
N ILE A 537 -17.48 26.22 7.35
CA ILE A 537 -18.93 26.30 7.48
C ILE A 537 -19.38 27.76 7.44
N HIS A 538 -18.77 28.66 8.21
CA HIS A 538 -19.16 30.08 8.26
C HIS A 538 -18.98 30.80 6.91
N MET A 539 -17.94 30.48 6.15
CA MET A 539 -17.73 31.07 4.82
C MET A 539 -18.82 30.73 3.81
N ARG A 540 -19.71 29.78 4.12
CA ARG A 540 -20.81 29.33 3.25
C ARG A 540 -22.22 29.65 3.82
N GLU A 541 -22.27 30.33 4.96
CA GLU A 541 -23.53 30.65 5.65
C GLU A 541 -24.52 31.44 4.77
N ASN A 542 -24.03 32.45 4.04
CA ASN A 542 -24.87 33.38 3.33
C ASN A 542 -25.20 33.00 1.89
N GLN A 543 -24.32 32.27 1.21
CA GLN A 543 -24.38 32.01 -0.23
C GLN A 543 -24.16 30.57 -0.63
N GLY A 544 -24.16 29.65 0.32
CA GLY A 544 -23.83 28.26 0.05
C GLY A 544 -24.56 27.28 0.93
N SER A 545 -24.10 26.04 0.90
CA SER A 545 -24.61 24.96 1.75
C SER A 545 -23.48 24.03 2.17
N THR A 546 -23.65 23.38 3.33
CA THR A 546 -22.64 22.46 3.86
C THR A 546 -23.31 21.15 4.24
N HIS A 547 -22.80 20.03 3.70
CA HIS A 547 -23.16 18.68 4.07
C HIS A 547 -21.96 17.90 4.59
N LEU A 548 -22.12 17.31 5.77
CA LEU A 548 -21.09 16.55 6.47
C LEU A 548 -21.59 15.09 6.58
N PHE A 549 -20.79 14.15 6.10
CA PHE A 549 -21.12 12.74 6.12
C PHE A 549 -20.17 11.96 7.00
N CYS A 550 -20.70 11.06 7.82
CA CYS A 550 -19.92 10.09 8.58
C CYS A 550 -20.41 8.66 8.34
N GLY A 551 -19.56 7.66 8.58
CA GLY A 551 -19.88 6.25 8.41
C GLY A 551 -20.08 5.54 9.75
N LYS A 552 -20.91 4.47 9.76
CA LYS A 552 -21.00 3.52 10.89
C LYS A 552 -19.87 2.51 10.86
N ASN A 553 -19.42 2.12 9.67
CA ASN A 553 -18.40 1.10 9.47
C ASN A 553 -17.40 1.50 8.37
N GLY A 554 -16.18 0.95 8.45
CA GLY A 554 -15.22 0.96 7.37
C GLY A 554 -15.39 -0.21 6.40
N ASN A 555 -14.51 -0.31 5.40
CA ASN A 555 -14.60 -1.35 4.35
C ASN A 555 -14.39 -2.78 4.86
N GLU A 556 -13.64 -2.96 5.95
CA GLU A 556 -13.36 -4.27 6.55
C GLU A 556 -14.32 -4.59 7.72
N GLY A 557 -15.32 -3.73 7.95
CA GLY A 557 -16.33 -3.89 9.00
C GLY A 557 -15.93 -3.30 10.36
N GLU A 558 -14.85 -2.50 10.41
CA GLU A 558 -14.48 -1.74 11.60
C GLU A 558 -15.59 -0.74 11.95
N THR A 559 -15.94 -0.65 13.23
CA THR A 559 -16.99 0.27 13.69
C THR A 559 -16.43 1.67 13.92
N TYR A 560 -17.06 2.67 13.33
CA TYR A 560 -16.73 4.07 13.48
C TYR A 560 -17.81 4.82 14.29
N LEU A 561 -17.35 5.83 15.04
CA LEU A 561 -18.21 6.80 15.72
C LEU A 561 -18.23 8.11 14.91
N PRO A 562 -19.34 8.86 14.91
CA PRO A 562 -19.34 10.21 14.37
C PRO A 562 -18.31 11.09 15.07
N SER A 563 -17.73 12.03 14.34
CA SER A 563 -16.84 13.02 14.92
C SER A 563 -17.49 13.76 16.10
N ARG A 564 -16.77 13.88 17.21
CA ARG A 564 -17.21 14.69 18.36
C ARG A 564 -17.48 16.15 17.99
N LEU A 565 -16.82 16.67 16.96
CA LEU A 565 -17.04 18.04 16.50
C LEU A 565 -18.49 18.23 16.02
N LEU A 566 -19.11 17.24 15.39
CA LEU A 566 -20.50 17.30 14.95
C LEU A 566 -21.51 17.46 16.10
N LEU A 567 -21.10 17.08 17.31
CA LEU A 567 -21.89 17.18 18.54
C LEU A 567 -21.55 18.42 19.39
N GLN A 568 -20.56 19.21 18.98
CA GLN A 568 -20.19 20.46 19.64
C GLN A 568 -21.11 21.62 19.21
N VAL A 569 -22.38 21.48 19.45
CA VAL A 569 -23.43 22.48 19.17
C VAL A 569 -23.95 23.10 20.46
N PRO A 570 -24.72 24.22 20.42
CA PRO A 570 -25.43 24.75 21.58
C PRO A 570 -26.30 23.70 22.25
N LYS A 571 -26.40 23.72 23.60
CA LYS A 571 -27.08 22.68 24.38
C LYS A 571 -28.57 22.52 24.03
N ASP A 572 -29.25 23.60 23.68
CA ASP A 572 -30.66 23.63 23.24
C ASP A 572 -30.85 22.97 21.88
N GLN A 573 -29.80 22.86 21.06
CA GLN A 573 -29.86 22.27 19.74
C GLN A 573 -29.32 20.83 19.70
N LEU A 574 -28.66 20.37 20.76
CA LEU A 574 -27.99 19.06 20.76
C LEU A 574 -28.96 17.91 20.47
N ILE A 575 -30.18 17.92 21.05
CA ILE A 575 -31.19 16.87 20.84
C ILE A 575 -31.60 16.82 19.36
N LEU A 576 -31.84 17.98 18.77
CA LEU A 576 -32.22 18.08 17.36
C LEU A 576 -31.10 17.59 16.47
N THR A 577 -29.84 18.03 16.72
CA THR A 577 -28.65 17.62 15.97
C THR A 577 -28.44 16.10 16.03
N VAL A 578 -28.56 15.48 17.20
CA VAL A 578 -28.44 14.03 17.37
C VAL A 578 -29.55 13.30 16.61
N THR A 579 -30.79 13.80 16.72
CA THR A 579 -31.93 13.17 16.03
C THR A 579 -31.79 13.22 14.52
N GLU A 580 -31.33 14.34 13.96
CA GLU A 580 -31.10 14.47 12.51
C GLU A 580 -29.86 13.64 12.06
N LEU A 581 -28.78 13.65 12.82
CA LEU A 581 -27.56 12.89 12.51
C LEU A 581 -27.82 11.38 12.43
N PHE A 582 -28.62 10.84 13.36
CA PHE A 582 -28.91 9.39 13.41
C PHE A 582 -30.19 8.99 12.68
N LYS A 583 -30.77 9.90 11.92
CA LYS A 583 -31.90 9.57 11.06
C LYS A 583 -31.45 8.61 9.97
N GLU A 584 -32.12 7.46 9.88
CA GLU A 584 -31.79 6.49 8.84
C GLU A 584 -32.06 7.08 7.44
N ILE A 585 -31.02 7.09 6.62
CA ILE A 585 -31.11 7.39 5.21
C ILE A 585 -31.42 6.05 4.53
N GLU A 586 -32.62 5.91 3.97
CA GLU A 586 -32.92 4.75 3.13
C GLU A 586 -31.94 4.78 1.93
N PRO A 587 -31.25 3.67 1.67
CA PRO A 587 -30.39 3.61 0.49
C PRO A 587 -31.28 3.82 -0.74
N PRO A 588 -30.85 4.67 -1.68
CA PRO A 588 -31.62 4.87 -2.90
C PRO A 588 -31.82 3.53 -3.60
N GLU A 589 -33.00 3.27 -4.13
CA GLU A 589 -33.27 2.14 -5.03
C GLU A 589 -32.43 2.35 -6.30
N GLY A 590 -31.16 2.01 -6.22
CA GLY A 590 -30.20 2.18 -7.29
C GLY A 590 -30.28 1.03 -8.28
N ASN A 591 -30.64 1.29 -9.50
CA ASN A 591 -30.27 0.41 -10.61
C ASN A 591 -28.75 0.46 -10.78
N LEU A 592 -28.04 -0.44 -10.13
CA LEU A 592 -26.60 -0.64 -10.36
C LEU A 592 -26.41 -1.11 -11.81
N ILE A 593 -26.20 -0.17 -12.71
CA ILE A 593 -25.82 -0.50 -14.08
C ILE A 593 -24.31 -0.74 -14.08
N TRP A 594 -23.94 -2.02 -14.03
CA TRP A 594 -22.57 -2.39 -14.23
C TRP A 594 -22.17 -2.17 -15.70
N LYS A 595 -21.32 -1.20 -15.95
CA LYS A 595 -20.75 -0.93 -17.28
C LYS A 595 -19.37 -1.57 -17.38
N ARG A 596 -19.19 -2.31 -18.45
CA ARG A 596 -17.92 -2.96 -18.79
C ARG A 596 -17.35 -2.30 -20.05
N ASP A 597 -16.17 -1.70 -19.94
CA ASP A 597 -15.51 -0.99 -21.03
C ASP A 597 -14.69 -1.89 -21.96
N TRP A 598 -14.57 -3.17 -21.63
CA TRP A 598 -13.85 -4.13 -22.44
C TRP A 598 -14.80 -5.11 -23.15
N LYS A 599 -14.45 -5.46 -24.38
CA LYS A 599 -15.17 -6.49 -25.16
C LYS A 599 -14.36 -7.77 -25.14
N TRP A 600 -15.00 -8.88 -24.81
CA TRP A 600 -14.40 -10.20 -24.93
C TRP A 600 -14.11 -10.50 -26.40
N GLN A 601 -12.84 -10.71 -26.75
CA GLN A 601 -12.44 -11.23 -28.06
C GLN A 601 -12.56 -12.75 -28.02
N THR A 602 -13.58 -13.26 -28.68
CA THR A 602 -13.85 -14.70 -28.72
C THR A 602 -12.77 -15.41 -29.54
N PRO A 603 -11.92 -16.26 -28.93
CA PRO A 603 -10.98 -17.07 -29.70
C PRO A 603 -11.73 -18.02 -30.62
N LYS A 604 -11.18 -18.27 -31.79
CA LYS A 604 -11.71 -19.32 -32.66
C LYS A 604 -11.49 -20.68 -31.99
N VAL A 605 -12.55 -21.41 -31.77
CA VAL A 605 -12.51 -22.73 -31.13
C VAL A 605 -13.18 -23.77 -32.05
N GLU A 606 -12.61 -24.95 -32.06
CA GLU A 606 -13.23 -26.10 -32.74
C GLU A 606 -14.25 -26.74 -31.80
N LEU A 607 -15.39 -27.12 -32.36
CA LEU A 607 -16.41 -27.85 -31.64
C LEU A 607 -15.93 -29.27 -31.36
N PRO A 608 -16.11 -29.81 -30.14
CA PRO A 608 -15.72 -31.18 -29.84
C PRO A 608 -16.64 -32.17 -30.55
N THR A 609 -16.05 -33.20 -31.12
CA THR A 609 -16.79 -34.30 -31.76
C THR A 609 -17.48 -35.21 -30.75
N HIS A 610 -17.05 -35.19 -29.50
CA HIS A 610 -17.61 -36.04 -28.42
C HIS A 610 -17.82 -35.19 -27.18
N LEU A 611 -18.95 -35.37 -26.52
CA LEU A 611 -19.30 -34.71 -25.28
C LEU A 611 -19.47 -35.74 -24.17
N SER A 612 -18.80 -35.50 -23.03
CA SER A 612 -19.08 -36.29 -21.82
C SER A 612 -20.39 -35.81 -21.17
N VAL A 613 -20.99 -36.63 -20.32
CA VAL A 613 -22.22 -36.30 -19.59
C VAL A 613 -22.00 -35.03 -18.75
N THR A 614 -20.83 -34.88 -18.12
CA THR A 614 -20.49 -33.69 -17.33
C THR A 614 -20.33 -32.44 -18.20
N THR A 615 -19.79 -32.59 -19.40
CA THR A 615 -19.65 -31.51 -20.39
C THR A 615 -21.03 -31.04 -20.88
N LEU A 616 -21.93 -31.96 -21.15
CA LEU A 616 -23.32 -31.68 -21.56
C LEU A 616 -24.07 -30.96 -20.38
N ARG A 617 -23.89 -31.42 -19.18
CA ARG A 617 -24.48 -30.74 -17.98
C ARG A 617 -24.01 -29.30 -17.86
N ASP A 618 -22.71 -29.03 -18.05
CA ASP A 618 -22.17 -27.67 -18.00
C ASP A 618 -22.79 -26.79 -19.11
N TYR A 619 -23.02 -27.32 -20.30
CA TYR A 619 -23.71 -26.64 -21.42
C TYR A 619 -25.16 -26.29 -21.06
N LEU A 620 -25.90 -27.26 -20.55
CA LEU A 620 -27.31 -27.07 -20.18
C LEU A 620 -27.46 -26.06 -19.03
N ALA A 621 -26.49 -26.02 -18.10
CA ALA A 621 -26.48 -25.06 -17.00
C ALA A 621 -26.15 -23.64 -17.46
N CYS A 622 -25.14 -23.48 -18.33
CA CYS A 622 -24.72 -22.19 -18.88
C CYS A 622 -23.83 -22.37 -20.11
N PRO A 623 -24.30 -22.06 -21.33
CA PRO A 623 -23.53 -22.19 -22.56
C PRO A 623 -22.22 -21.38 -22.56
N PHE A 624 -22.18 -20.20 -21.91
CA PHE A 624 -20.96 -19.40 -21.80
C PHE A 624 -19.94 -20.07 -20.88
N ARG A 625 -20.36 -20.67 -19.76
CA ARG A 625 -19.50 -21.46 -18.88
C ARG A 625 -18.92 -22.68 -19.60
N PHE A 626 -19.75 -23.37 -20.41
CA PHE A 626 -19.29 -24.46 -21.27
C PHE A 626 -18.22 -23.98 -22.24
N TYR A 627 -18.48 -22.86 -22.94
CA TYR A 627 -17.52 -22.27 -23.86
C TYR A 627 -16.18 -22.00 -23.18
N LEU A 628 -16.19 -21.28 -22.04
CA LEU A 628 -14.95 -20.95 -21.34
C LEU A 628 -14.19 -22.19 -20.88
N LYS A 629 -14.90 -23.13 -20.25
CA LYS A 629 -14.27 -24.28 -19.59
C LYS A 629 -13.82 -25.37 -20.59
N HIS A 630 -14.64 -25.69 -21.58
CA HIS A 630 -14.43 -26.84 -22.44
C HIS A 630 -13.89 -26.48 -23.82
N LEU A 631 -14.28 -25.34 -24.40
CA LEU A 631 -13.83 -24.90 -25.72
C LEU A 631 -12.59 -24.00 -25.62
N ALA A 632 -12.68 -22.91 -24.87
CA ALA A 632 -11.56 -21.98 -24.64
C ALA A 632 -10.52 -22.53 -23.64
N LYS A 633 -10.83 -23.66 -22.95
CA LYS A 633 -9.97 -24.30 -21.94
C LYS A 633 -9.47 -23.34 -20.86
N ALA A 634 -10.30 -22.35 -20.54
CA ALA A 634 -10.01 -21.42 -19.46
C ALA A 634 -9.99 -22.17 -18.12
N SER A 635 -8.88 -22.11 -17.43
CA SER A 635 -8.70 -22.70 -16.11
C SER A 635 -8.04 -21.68 -15.18
N GLN A 636 -8.46 -21.68 -13.93
CA GLN A 636 -7.78 -20.90 -12.91
C GLN A 636 -6.56 -21.71 -12.44
N PRO A 637 -5.34 -21.20 -12.59
CA PRO A 637 -4.17 -21.83 -12.01
C PRO A 637 -4.22 -21.70 -10.48
N GLU A 638 -3.89 -22.78 -9.78
CA GLU A 638 -3.76 -22.82 -8.32
C GLU A 638 -2.26 -22.83 -7.94
N PRO A 639 -1.55 -21.68 -7.99
CA PRO A 639 -0.09 -21.64 -7.86
C PRO A 639 0.41 -22.05 -6.48
N ASP A 640 -0.42 -21.94 -5.46
CA ASP A 640 -0.05 -22.18 -4.05
C ASP A 640 -0.66 -23.44 -3.46
N ARG A 641 -1.08 -24.36 -4.31
CA ARG A 641 -1.69 -25.61 -3.85
C ARG A 641 -0.72 -26.42 -2.99
N ARG A 642 -1.03 -26.51 -1.70
CA ARG A 642 -0.23 -27.22 -0.69
C ARG A 642 -0.83 -28.56 -0.27
N GLU A 643 -1.99 -28.91 -0.82
CA GLU A 643 -2.77 -30.12 -0.50
C GLU A 643 -3.26 -30.82 -1.77
N MET A 644 -3.72 -32.05 -1.64
CA MET A 644 -4.40 -32.75 -2.71
C MET A 644 -5.82 -32.21 -2.84
N ASN A 645 -6.24 -31.91 -4.06
CA ASN A 645 -7.66 -31.68 -4.33
C ASN A 645 -8.40 -33.04 -4.45
N ALA A 646 -9.73 -32.99 -4.55
CA ALA A 646 -10.55 -34.19 -4.64
C ALA A 646 -10.17 -35.08 -5.85
N ARG A 647 -9.72 -34.47 -6.96
CA ARG A 647 -9.27 -35.18 -8.16
C ARG A 647 -7.96 -35.93 -7.90
N ASP A 648 -6.99 -35.30 -7.21
CA ASP A 648 -5.72 -35.93 -6.88
C ASP A 648 -5.93 -37.10 -5.92
N PHE A 649 -6.75 -36.86 -4.88
CA PHE A 649 -7.08 -37.89 -3.91
C PHE A 649 -7.73 -39.11 -4.57
N GLY A 650 -8.72 -38.88 -5.43
CA GLY A 650 -9.36 -39.92 -6.22
C GLY A 650 -8.38 -40.64 -7.14
N TYR A 651 -7.62 -39.91 -7.95
CA TYR A 651 -6.63 -40.46 -8.87
C TYR A 651 -5.61 -41.37 -8.18
N ILE A 652 -5.06 -40.92 -7.02
CA ILE A 652 -4.06 -41.69 -6.27
C ILE A 652 -4.68 -42.99 -5.74
N SER A 653 -5.88 -42.92 -5.17
CA SER A 653 -6.59 -44.10 -4.65
C SER A 653 -6.89 -45.07 -5.77
N HIS A 654 -7.45 -44.60 -6.91
CA HIS A 654 -7.73 -45.46 -8.07
C HIS A 654 -6.46 -46.07 -8.66
N ASN A 655 -5.37 -45.32 -8.78
CA ASN A 655 -4.11 -45.82 -9.33
C ASN A 655 -3.51 -46.97 -8.50
N VAL A 656 -3.61 -46.91 -7.18
CA VAL A 656 -3.16 -47.98 -6.29
C VAL A 656 -4.03 -49.24 -6.46
N LEU A 657 -5.35 -49.06 -6.52
CA LEU A 657 -6.29 -50.18 -6.70
C LEU A 657 -6.21 -50.80 -8.10
N GLU A 658 -6.03 -49.98 -9.16
CA GLU A 658 -5.82 -50.44 -10.53
C GLU A 658 -4.57 -51.31 -10.62
N LYS A 659 -3.44 -50.86 -10.05
CA LYS A 659 -2.21 -51.65 -10.05
C LYS A 659 -2.35 -53.01 -9.34
N TRP A 660 -3.00 -52.97 -8.16
CA TRP A 660 -3.31 -54.20 -7.45
C TRP A 660 -4.17 -55.15 -8.27
N GLY A 661 -5.23 -54.67 -8.92
CA GLY A 661 -6.12 -55.48 -9.72
C GLY A 661 -5.51 -56.03 -11.01
N LEU A 662 -4.47 -55.37 -11.55
CA LEU A 662 -3.71 -55.79 -12.73
C LEU A 662 -2.56 -56.76 -12.35
N ASP A 663 -2.10 -56.76 -11.10
CA ASP A 663 -1.05 -57.65 -10.60
C ASP A 663 -1.62 -59.03 -10.35
N THR A 664 -1.15 -60.00 -11.11
CA THR A 664 -1.66 -61.37 -11.10
C THR A 664 -1.39 -62.11 -9.78
N GLU A 665 -0.36 -61.73 -9.04
CA GLU A 665 -0.02 -62.34 -7.74
C GLU A 665 -0.70 -61.57 -6.58
N ALA A 666 -0.65 -60.23 -6.61
CA ALA A 666 -1.19 -59.40 -5.56
C ALA A 666 -2.72 -59.49 -5.43
N ARG A 667 -3.45 -59.64 -6.58
CA ARG A 667 -4.92 -59.76 -6.55
C ARG A 667 -5.42 -61.08 -5.90
N LEU A 668 -4.56 -62.09 -5.81
CA LEU A 668 -4.88 -63.39 -5.21
C LEU A 668 -4.51 -63.47 -3.73
N LEU A 669 -3.96 -62.41 -3.13
CA LEU A 669 -3.64 -62.34 -1.72
C LEU A 669 -4.91 -62.36 -0.89
N SER A 670 -5.01 -63.37 0.03
CA SER A 670 -6.11 -63.52 0.98
C SER A 670 -5.81 -62.99 2.38
N ASP A 671 -4.55 -62.65 2.64
CA ASP A 671 -4.09 -62.11 3.93
C ASP A 671 -4.23 -60.60 3.97
N PRO A 672 -5.09 -60.03 4.85
CA PRO A 672 -5.29 -58.59 4.95
C PRO A 672 -4.01 -57.79 5.26
N GLN A 673 -3.08 -58.37 6.04
CA GLN A 673 -1.84 -57.71 6.39
C GLN A 673 -0.90 -57.59 5.17
N LYS A 674 -0.82 -58.64 4.35
CA LYS A 674 -0.04 -58.62 3.10
C LYS A 674 -0.65 -57.69 2.08
N LEU A 675 -1.99 -57.65 1.97
CA LEU A 675 -2.69 -56.68 1.11
C LEU A 675 -2.43 -55.25 1.54
N THR A 676 -2.52 -54.94 2.84
CA THR A 676 -2.23 -53.63 3.39
C THR A 676 -0.78 -53.20 3.07
N ALA A 677 0.19 -54.11 3.28
CA ALA A 677 1.59 -53.83 2.98
C ALA A 677 1.81 -53.54 1.47
N TYR A 678 1.13 -54.27 0.59
CA TYR A 678 1.17 -53.99 -0.85
C TYR A 678 0.61 -52.61 -1.19
N PHE A 679 -0.57 -52.27 -0.64
CA PHE A 679 -1.18 -50.96 -0.87
C PHE A 679 -0.31 -49.82 -0.32
N ASP A 680 0.31 -49.99 0.83
CA ASP A 680 1.20 -48.99 1.40
C ASP A 680 2.43 -48.75 0.51
N ALA A 681 3.04 -49.80 -0.01
CA ALA A 681 4.19 -49.69 -0.90
C ALA A 681 3.83 -48.98 -2.22
N GLU A 682 2.70 -49.35 -2.85
CA GLU A 682 2.24 -48.70 -4.10
C GLU A 682 1.81 -47.25 -3.87
N LEU A 683 1.18 -46.97 -2.75
CA LEU A 683 0.81 -45.61 -2.37
C LEU A 683 2.06 -44.75 -2.17
N GLU A 684 3.06 -45.20 -1.44
CA GLU A 684 4.33 -44.50 -1.25
C GLU A 684 5.05 -44.24 -2.55
N ALA A 685 5.11 -45.22 -3.44
CA ALA A 685 5.68 -45.05 -4.79
C ALA A 685 4.90 -44.01 -5.63
N THR A 686 3.58 -44.00 -5.50
CA THR A 686 2.74 -43.03 -6.24
C THR A 686 2.88 -41.62 -5.68
N ILE A 687 2.92 -41.46 -4.36
CA ILE A 687 3.16 -40.20 -3.69
C ILE A 687 4.55 -39.66 -4.01
N PHE A 688 5.59 -40.51 -3.96
CA PHE A 688 6.95 -40.11 -4.33
C PHE A 688 7.04 -39.60 -5.77
N ARG A 689 6.38 -40.24 -6.72
CA ARG A 689 6.36 -39.79 -8.13
C ARG A 689 5.67 -38.44 -8.32
N LYS A 690 4.62 -38.15 -7.51
CA LYS A 690 3.81 -36.94 -7.68
C LYS A 690 4.29 -35.77 -6.82
N PHE A 691 4.70 -36.04 -5.59
CA PHE A 691 5.03 -35.00 -4.58
C PHE A 691 6.51 -35.02 -4.15
N GLY A 692 7.32 -35.95 -4.67
CA GLY A 692 8.73 -36.05 -4.32
C GLY A 692 8.98 -36.67 -2.92
N LYS A 693 10.25 -36.57 -2.45
CA LYS A 693 10.70 -37.20 -1.20
C LYS A 693 10.07 -36.57 0.06
N ASN A 694 9.78 -35.27 0.02
CA ASN A 694 9.29 -34.52 1.18
C ASN A 694 7.98 -33.80 0.84
N PRO A 695 6.83 -34.53 0.82
CA PRO A 695 5.52 -33.93 0.55
C PRO A 695 5.13 -32.96 1.67
N PRO A 696 4.37 -31.88 1.35
CA PRO A 696 3.83 -30.95 2.32
C PRO A 696 3.06 -31.62 3.45
N LEU A 697 2.98 -30.98 4.63
CA LEU A 697 2.29 -31.55 5.80
C LEU A 697 0.84 -31.92 5.50
N ALA A 698 0.10 -31.05 4.81
CA ALA A 698 -1.29 -31.33 4.42
C ALA A 698 -1.40 -32.59 3.56
N VAL A 699 -0.50 -32.77 2.58
CA VAL A 699 -0.44 -33.98 1.75
C VAL A 699 -0.15 -35.22 2.61
N ARG A 700 0.77 -35.14 3.59
CA ARG A 700 1.06 -36.25 4.48
C ARG A 700 -0.15 -36.68 5.32
N ILE A 701 -0.93 -35.71 5.82
CA ILE A 701 -2.19 -35.97 6.52
C ILE A 701 -3.19 -36.70 5.61
N GLN A 702 -3.34 -36.18 4.36
CA GLN A 702 -4.23 -36.80 3.38
C GLN A 702 -3.78 -38.20 2.96
N VAL A 703 -2.47 -38.46 2.85
CA VAL A 703 -1.91 -39.81 2.62
C VAL A 703 -2.27 -40.76 3.74
N HIS A 704 -2.20 -40.30 5.00
CA HIS A 704 -2.64 -41.11 6.14
C HIS A 704 -4.12 -41.52 6.02
N SER A 705 -4.99 -40.57 5.60
CA SER A 705 -6.39 -40.88 5.35
C SER A 705 -6.58 -41.92 4.22
N ILE A 706 -5.77 -41.83 3.13
CA ILE A 706 -5.79 -42.84 2.06
C ILE A 706 -5.35 -44.19 2.61
N LYS A 707 -4.26 -44.27 3.41
CA LYS A 707 -3.78 -45.51 4.05
C LYS A 707 -4.86 -46.16 4.87
N GLN A 708 -5.58 -45.42 5.70
CA GLN A 708 -6.68 -45.98 6.50
C GLN A 708 -7.80 -46.57 5.64
N ARG A 709 -8.18 -45.90 4.55
CA ARG A 709 -9.21 -46.38 3.61
C ARG A 709 -8.76 -47.66 2.89
N LEU A 710 -7.50 -47.69 2.43
CA LEU A 710 -6.93 -48.85 1.75
C LEU A 710 -6.77 -50.06 2.72
N SER A 711 -6.40 -49.80 3.97
CA SER A 711 -6.36 -50.85 5.01
C SER A 711 -7.76 -51.43 5.27
N TRP A 712 -8.80 -50.59 5.38
CA TRP A 712 -10.17 -51.06 5.48
C TRP A 712 -10.60 -51.87 4.25
N PHE A 713 -10.25 -51.38 3.05
CA PHE A 713 -10.51 -52.09 1.78
C PHE A 713 -9.80 -53.46 1.75
N ALA A 714 -8.55 -53.57 2.25
CA ALA A 714 -7.81 -54.82 2.37
C ALA A 714 -8.56 -55.87 3.22
N LEU A 715 -9.14 -55.43 4.34
CA LEU A 715 -9.96 -56.32 5.21
C LEU A 715 -11.21 -56.79 4.46
N GLN A 716 -11.93 -55.92 3.78
CA GLN A 716 -13.13 -56.29 3.03
C GLN A 716 -12.80 -57.22 1.85
N GLN A 717 -11.72 -56.92 1.12
CA GLN A 717 -11.28 -57.73 -0.02
C GLN A 717 -10.86 -59.14 0.42
N ALA A 718 -10.14 -59.26 1.54
CA ALA A 718 -9.78 -60.57 2.08
C ALA A 718 -11.02 -61.39 2.50
N ALA A 719 -12.01 -60.74 3.10
CA ALA A 719 -13.29 -61.39 3.43
C ALA A 719 -14.04 -61.85 2.17
N THR A 720 -14.13 -61.00 1.18
CA THR A 720 -14.77 -61.29 -0.12
C THR A 720 -14.06 -62.45 -0.83
N HIS A 721 -12.74 -62.49 -0.79
CA HIS A 721 -11.95 -63.62 -1.34
C HIS A 721 -12.20 -64.91 -0.60
N ALA A 722 -12.34 -64.88 0.73
CA ALA A 722 -12.67 -66.04 1.55
C ALA A 722 -14.08 -66.61 1.24
N GLU A 723 -15.00 -65.80 0.73
CA GLU A 723 -16.31 -66.21 0.23
C GLU A 723 -16.25 -66.78 -1.20
N GLY A 724 -15.07 -66.88 -1.81
CA GLY A 724 -14.84 -67.44 -3.12
C GLY A 724 -14.95 -66.48 -4.32
N TRP A 725 -14.98 -65.15 -4.07
CA TRP A 725 -14.99 -64.15 -5.13
C TRP A 725 -13.57 -63.74 -5.51
N GLU A 726 -13.33 -63.61 -6.82
CA GLU A 726 -12.06 -63.16 -7.35
C GLU A 726 -12.25 -61.93 -8.24
N VAL A 727 -11.30 -60.96 -8.16
CA VAL A 727 -11.25 -59.80 -9.07
C VAL A 727 -10.67 -60.27 -10.41
N VAL A 728 -11.49 -60.28 -11.47
CA VAL A 728 -11.08 -60.69 -12.81
C VAL A 728 -10.60 -59.52 -13.63
N HIS A 729 -11.20 -58.34 -13.42
CA HIS A 729 -10.89 -57.10 -14.17
C HIS A 729 -10.84 -55.90 -13.22
N ALA A 730 -9.84 -55.04 -13.42
CA ALA A 730 -9.72 -53.75 -12.76
C ALA A 730 -9.69 -52.65 -13.81
N GLU A 731 -10.48 -51.57 -13.62
CA GLU A 731 -10.56 -50.34 -14.47
C GLU A 731 -10.68 -50.66 -15.98
N ARG A 732 -11.40 -51.73 -16.34
CA ARG A 732 -11.56 -52.15 -17.73
C ARG A 732 -12.51 -51.23 -18.50
N LYS A 733 -12.05 -50.65 -19.61
CA LYS A 733 -12.92 -49.94 -20.55
C LYS A 733 -13.89 -50.92 -21.19
N ILE A 734 -15.16 -50.71 -21.01
CA ILE A 734 -16.23 -51.45 -21.65
C ILE A 734 -16.77 -50.59 -22.78
N SER A 735 -16.64 -51.02 -24.04
CA SER A 735 -17.33 -50.42 -25.18
C SER A 735 -18.72 -51.04 -25.27
N ILE A 736 -19.73 -50.27 -24.93
CA ILE A 736 -21.11 -50.64 -25.23
C ILE A 736 -21.36 -50.12 -26.64
N GLU A 737 -21.48 -51.02 -27.63
CA GLU A 737 -22.02 -50.67 -28.94
C GLU A 737 -23.49 -50.29 -28.72
N SER A 738 -23.73 -49.03 -28.41
CA SER A 738 -25.07 -48.50 -28.35
C SER A 738 -25.49 -48.15 -29.76
N THR A 739 -26.49 -48.83 -30.25
CA THR A 739 -27.33 -48.37 -31.34
C THR A 739 -27.87 -46.97 -31.02
N GLY A 740 -27.25 -45.97 -31.62
CA GLY A 740 -27.83 -44.66 -31.87
C GLY A 740 -28.09 -43.76 -30.65
N PHE A 741 -27.09 -43.04 -30.25
CA PHE A 741 -27.20 -41.64 -29.79
C PHE A 741 -26.07 -40.84 -30.41
#